data_6877274db700f6eab179f586416e8a06
#
_entry.id   6877274db700f6eab179f586416e8a06
#
_cell.length_a   1.000
_cell.length_b   1.000
_cell.length_c   1.000
_cell.angle_alpha   90.00
_cell.angle_beta   90.00
_cell.angle_gamma   90.00
#
_symmetry.space_group_name_H-M   'P 1'
#
loop_
_entity.id
_entity.type
_entity.pdbx_description
1 polymer ?
#
loop_
_entity_poly.entity_id
_entity_poly.type
_entity_poly.pdbx_seq_one_letter_code
_entity_poly.pdbx_strand_id
1 'polypeptide(L)'
;MKRRRTAIVAVMLISSLLITQSVNYAEGERPATSEQQTTSEQQQTADSQRAGTDTPESTDQAKSSASDVAATPNAPDAKAANKSNPSEMTVPEGMEMVAENEQMILYLHPETTEIAVKDKQNGAIWFSNPQDREQDAIATGYNKSQLNVQFELTYYDNTGNALKYDNFTHSVQSGQFEIEKVEHGLNIVYTLGEVKSDLEAIPKYISEERFNTLILAKLEEKDQKEIEKRFRHDEQNKRFERRDSSLKGVGLSKVTRIFDSIGYDEAQIAIDKAAYGQEESGSANVVVPVHYRLEDAHLRVSIPENGIEYPEAMKIQSLSLLPFFGASGPKEEGYSLVPDGSGSLIYFNNKKTYASPYSTALYGSDHAINQLTQIQKEQKARMPVFGMSYGDKGYLAVIDKGDAVASVEADISGRLNQYNTVYPSFALSSMEEVTLTNGWRSSTVKRFQAQPFHNEIAVVYDFLDSEDASYSGMASKYRDYLIGQKKLTRLADDTTLPFYVELIGGIPKKKFFLGIPYSAYEPLTTFEEAQEIVKEMQDLGVQDIQLQYTGWFNGGVHHDLPKSIQVDKKLGGAKGLQSLQAYMQENGFGLYPDVSFLEVFPEADAFKKSYASRQITGKLAQVFPYRMSTFMRDEESPPGYVITPEAVPGIVNGFMQDYAPLGLNAISLRDLGDQLNSDYNRANVINREQAKQVVVQQLEQVKGSSDVSLLLEGGNVYASPYARHIVDTPMSSSGFNITDETVPFFQLVYHGYIQYTGQAWNMAEDQDSLKQMLRAIETGSAPYYTWFHADPSAIKLTGFDELYSADYRRWIQESAKRYAELNEVLHDVQNQSIVKHEKLSDGVYQTTFEKGKKVIVNYNDAAVKVNGVSVAAKSYQVGGDTPE
;
A
#
# COMPACT_ATOMS: atom_id res chain seq x y z
N MET A 1 38.71 -7.06 59.63
CA MET A 1 39.77 -6.03 59.52
C MET A 1 39.23 -4.84 58.80
N LYS A 2 39.18 -3.75 59.50
CA LYS A 2 38.84 -2.38 59.26
C LYS A 2 39.55 -1.86 57.97
N ARG A 3 38.85 -1.01 57.17
CA ARG A 3 39.20 0.41 57.01
C ARG A 3 38.09 1.16 56.27
N ARG A 4 37.54 2.12 57.00
CA ARG A 4 36.77 3.27 56.55
C ARG A 4 37.61 4.16 55.63
N ARG A 5 37.01 4.84 54.67
CA ARG A 5 37.43 6.19 54.27
C ARG A 5 36.22 7.06 53.96
N THR A 6 36.25 8.19 54.52
CA THR A 6 35.34 9.31 54.75
C THR A 6 35.09 10.14 53.51
N ALA A 7 33.89 10.70 53.46
CA ALA A 7 33.43 11.75 52.53
C ALA A 7 34.12 13.08 52.83
N ILE A 8 34.35 13.87 51.78
CA ILE A 8 34.58 15.34 51.88
C ILE A 8 33.69 16.00 50.86
N VAL A 9 32.74 16.77 51.37
CA VAL A 9 31.92 17.77 50.66
C VAL A 9 32.78 19.02 50.54
N ALA A 10 32.89 19.58 49.33
CA ALA A 10 33.39 20.93 49.12
C ALA A 10 32.35 21.73 48.32
N VAL A 11 31.68 22.62 49.02
CA VAL A 11 30.88 23.72 48.50
C VAL A 11 31.85 24.82 48.02
N MET A 12 31.70 25.23 46.75
CA MET A 12 32.24 26.55 46.33
C MET A 12 31.15 27.30 45.58
N LEU A 13 30.66 28.32 46.24
CA LEU A 13 30.02 29.53 45.70
C LEU A 13 31.09 30.34 44.95
N ILE A 14 30.85 30.74 43.70
CA ILE A 14 31.44 31.92 43.08
C ILE A 14 30.36 32.64 42.31
N SER A 15 30.22 33.89 42.64
CA SER A 15 29.34 34.94 42.19
C SER A 15 29.67 35.45 40.76
N SER A 16 28.60 35.77 40.07
CA SER A 16 28.36 36.80 39.03
C SER A 16 29.53 37.64 38.52
N LEU A 17 29.68 37.69 37.19
CA LEU A 17 29.97 38.93 36.47
C LEU A 17 29.34 38.93 35.09
N LEU A 18 28.48 39.90 34.86
CA LEU A 18 27.95 40.35 33.57
C LEU A 18 29.08 40.86 32.68
N ILE A 19 29.18 40.42 31.45
CA ILE A 19 29.79 41.20 30.37
C ILE A 19 28.88 41.06 29.12
N THR A 20 28.19 42.16 28.83
CA THR A 20 27.59 42.50 27.54
C THR A 20 28.69 42.74 26.50
N GLN A 21 28.64 42.00 25.40
CA GLN A 21 29.26 42.49 24.17
C GLN A 21 28.29 42.34 23.00
N SER A 22 27.86 43.49 22.52
CA SER A 22 27.24 43.73 21.22
C SER A 22 28.23 43.41 20.09
N VAL A 23 27.78 42.65 19.09
CA VAL A 23 28.51 42.52 17.82
C VAL A 23 27.63 43.01 16.69
N ASN A 24 28.14 44.02 16.02
CA ASN A 24 27.60 44.70 14.87
C ASN A 24 27.51 43.78 13.64
N TYR A 25 26.44 44.00 12.88
CA TYR A 25 26.35 43.62 11.47
C TYR A 25 27.39 44.43 10.66
N ALA A 26 28.14 43.75 9.80
CA ALA A 26 28.86 44.34 8.69
C ALA A 26 28.40 43.65 7.39
N GLU A 27 27.82 44.43 6.51
CA GLU A 27 27.60 44.18 5.10
C GLU A 27 28.93 44.04 4.38
N GLY A 28 28.97 43.11 3.41
CA GLY A 28 30.12 42.88 2.51
C GLY A 28 29.68 42.29 1.19
N GLU A 29 29.54 43.17 0.25
CA GLU A 29 29.54 43.13 -1.21
C GLU A 29 29.74 41.84 -1.99
N ARG A 30 28.91 41.72 -3.05
CA ARG A 30 29.03 40.82 -4.21
C ARG A 30 30.14 41.33 -5.19
N PRO A 31 30.59 40.45 -6.08
CA PRO A 31 30.64 40.85 -7.50
C PRO A 31 29.82 39.94 -8.42
N ALA A 32 29.36 40.63 -9.45
CA ALA A 32 28.44 40.22 -10.47
C ALA A 32 29.13 39.58 -11.70
N THR A 33 28.25 39.14 -12.58
CA THR A 33 28.24 38.97 -14.05
C THR A 33 28.26 37.51 -14.48
N SER A 34 27.48 37.06 -15.47
CA SER A 34 26.69 37.66 -16.57
C SER A 34 25.62 36.68 -17.08
N GLU A 35 24.41 37.16 -17.32
CA GLU A 35 23.60 37.22 -18.57
C GLU A 35 23.47 35.94 -19.42
N GLN A 36 22.26 35.50 -19.75
CA GLN A 36 21.26 35.99 -20.72
C GLN A 36 19.90 35.33 -20.45
N GLN A 37 18.85 36.08 -20.25
CA GLN A 37 17.73 36.54 -21.09
C GLN A 37 16.96 35.38 -21.79
N THR A 38 15.66 35.26 -21.67
CA THR A 38 14.53 36.15 -22.07
C THR A 38 13.24 35.70 -21.41
N THR A 39 12.50 36.60 -20.76
CA THR A 39 11.23 37.30 -21.05
C THR A 39 9.99 36.39 -21.20
N SER A 40 8.80 36.65 -20.65
CA SER A 40 8.13 37.87 -20.12
C SER A 40 6.82 37.44 -19.44
N GLU A 41 6.50 37.99 -18.27
CA GLU A 41 5.44 38.97 -18.03
C GLU A 41 3.99 38.43 -18.12
N GLN A 42 3.04 38.71 -17.24
CA GLN A 42 2.85 39.84 -16.32
C GLN A 42 1.85 39.50 -15.21
N GLN A 43 2.16 40.02 -14.01
CA GLN A 43 1.19 40.28 -12.96
C GLN A 43 0.34 41.49 -13.29
N GLN A 44 -0.90 41.57 -12.80
CA GLN A 44 -1.37 42.78 -12.13
C GLN A 44 -2.53 42.55 -11.17
N THR A 45 -2.42 43.20 -10.06
CA THR A 45 -3.25 43.22 -8.87
C THR A 45 -4.37 44.26 -8.91
N ALA A 46 -5.46 43.95 -8.21
CA ALA A 46 -6.28 44.74 -7.27
C ALA A 46 -6.78 46.15 -7.66
N ASP A 47 -7.98 46.48 -7.50
CA ASP A 47 -8.72 47.11 -6.41
C ASP A 47 -9.97 47.85 -6.89
N SER A 48 -11.04 47.55 -6.25
CA SER A 48 -12.15 48.36 -5.69
C SER A 48 -12.91 49.46 -6.49
N GLN A 49 -14.20 49.33 -6.32
CA GLN A 49 -15.25 50.33 -6.02
C GLN A 49 -16.21 50.82 -7.11
N ARG A 50 -17.44 50.39 -6.86
CA ARG A 50 -18.72 51.13 -6.77
C ARG A 50 -19.35 51.88 -7.99
N ALA A 51 -20.60 51.43 -8.15
CA ALA A 51 -21.81 52.24 -8.34
C ALA A 51 -22.26 52.60 -9.75
N GLY A 52 -23.52 52.24 -9.98
CA GLY A 52 -24.47 53.12 -10.66
C GLY A 52 -25.19 52.57 -11.88
N THR A 53 -26.38 52.10 -11.61
CA THR A 53 -27.63 52.36 -12.36
C THR A 53 -27.61 52.52 -13.90
N ASP A 54 -28.35 51.68 -14.58
CA ASP A 54 -29.62 51.98 -15.23
C ASP A 54 -29.93 51.00 -16.35
N THR A 55 -31.13 50.46 -16.28
CA THR A 55 -31.90 49.83 -17.35
C THR A 55 -32.33 50.90 -18.41
N PRO A 56 -32.69 50.60 -19.65
CA PRO A 56 -34.03 50.11 -19.91
C PRO A 56 -34.22 49.09 -21.07
N GLU A 57 -35.25 48.26 -20.87
CA GLU A 57 -36.26 47.76 -21.76
C GLU A 57 -36.19 47.98 -23.30
N SER A 58 -36.52 46.92 -24.02
CA SER A 58 -37.76 46.78 -24.82
C SER A 58 -37.72 45.49 -25.65
N THR A 59 -38.67 44.59 -25.46
CA THR A 59 -39.81 44.26 -26.33
C THR A 59 -39.41 43.89 -27.76
N ASP A 60 -39.86 42.78 -28.33
CA ASP A 60 -41.19 42.27 -28.65
C ASP A 60 -41.11 40.85 -29.20
N GLN A 61 -41.96 39.93 -28.78
CA GLN A 61 -43.03 39.22 -29.46
C GLN A 61 -42.72 38.67 -30.87
N ALA A 62 -43.17 37.53 -31.31
CA ALA A 62 -44.31 36.71 -31.01
C ALA A 62 -44.38 35.42 -31.81
N LYS A 63 -45.19 34.50 -31.28
CA LYS A 63 -46.12 33.57 -31.94
C LYS A 63 -45.58 32.43 -32.82
N SER A 64 -45.70 31.23 -32.35
CA SER A 64 -46.87 30.29 -32.41
C SER A 64 -47.03 29.53 -33.73
N SER A 65 -47.01 28.22 -33.63
CA SER A 65 -48.20 27.44 -33.98
C SER A 65 -47.97 25.95 -33.69
N ALA A 66 -48.94 25.39 -33.04
CA ALA A 66 -49.14 23.97 -32.79
C ALA A 66 -49.69 23.29 -34.05
N SER A 67 -49.40 22.02 -34.21
CA SER A 67 -50.37 21.06 -34.73
C SER A 67 -49.98 19.65 -34.34
N ASP A 68 -50.91 19.01 -33.67
CA ASP A 68 -51.04 17.60 -33.42
C ASP A 68 -50.84 16.74 -34.68
N VAL A 69 -50.35 15.52 -34.51
CA VAL A 69 -51.03 14.28 -34.87
C VAL A 69 -50.31 13.07 -34.26
N ALA A 70 -51.08 12.28 -33.53
CA ALA A 70 -50.77 10.98 -33.02
C ALA A 70 -50.63 9.93 -34.13
N ALA A 71 -49.73 8.97 -33.95
CA ALA A 71 -49.90 7.59 -34.35
C ALA A 71 -48.82 6.67 -33.71
N THR A 72 -49.26 5.80 -32.82
CA THR A 72 -48.56 4.57 -32.44
C THR A 72 -48.47 3.61 -33.62
N PRO A 73 -47.41 2.84 -33.73
CA PRO A 73 -47.52 1.46 -34.15
C PRO A 73 -46.88 0.47 -33.18
N ASN A 74 -47.67 -0.48 -32.78
CA ASN A 74 -47.48 -1.88 -32.50
C ASN A 74 -46.04 -2.39 -32.26
N ALA A 75 -45.86 -3.03 -31.10
CA ALA A 75 -44.81 -3.98 -30.79
C ALA A 75 -44.77 -5.14 -31.81
N PRO A 76 -43.59 -5.58 -32.23
CA PRO A 76 -43.47 -6.87 -32.87
C PRO A 76 -43.14 -7.94 -31.81
N ASP A 77 -43.80 -9.07 -32.03
CA ASP A 77 -43.76 -10.32 -31.32
C ASP A 77 -42.36 -10.75 -30.85
N ALA A 78 -42.32 -11.26 -29.64
CA ALA A 78 -41.22 -12.05 -29.10
C ALA A 78 -40.92 -13.27 -30.01
N LYS A 79 -39.92 -13.18 -30.85
CA LYS A 79 -39.31 -14.34 -31.48
C LYS A 79 -38.32 -14.94 -30.50
N ALA A 80 -38.56 -16.22 -30.23
CA ALA A 80 -37.70 -17.12 -29.47
C ALA A 80 -36.22 -16.85 -29.74
N ALA A 81 -35.47 -16.59 -28.69
CA ALA A 81 -34.02 -16.58 -28.72
C ALA A 81 -33.56 -17.97 -29.15
N ASN A 82 -33.00 -18.06 -30.31
CA ASN A 82 -32.22 -19.19 -30.78
C ASN A 82 -31.10 -19.40 -29.76
N LYS A 83 -31.09 -20.51 -29.06
CA LYS A 83 -29.88 -21.02 -28.40
C LYS A 83 -28.85 -21.20 -29.51
N SER A 84 -27.95 -20.28 -29.68
CA SER A 84 -26.75 -20.41 -30.46
C SER A 84 -25.99 -21.64 -29.93
N ASN A 85 -25.67 -22.56 -30.78
CA ASN A 85 -24.71 -23.64 -30.55
C ASN A 85 -23.45 -23.10 -29.83
N PRO A 86 -22.76 -23.88 -29.00
CA PRO A 86 -21.47 -23.51 -28.47
C PRO A 86 -20.57 -23.13 -29.64
N SER A 87 -20.23 -21.86 -29.75
CA SER A 87 -19.38 -21.31 -30.80
C SER A 87 -18.06 -22.05 -30.83
N GLU A 88 -17.60 -22.38 -32.02
CA GLU A 88 -16.26 -22.87 -32.31
C GLU A 88 -15.25 -22.11 -31.40
N MET A 89 -14.36 -22.89 -30.72
CA MET A 89 -13.29 -22.35 -29.90
C MET A 89 -12.33 -21.53 -30.79
N THR A 90 -12.59 -20.25 -30.95
CA THR A 90 -11.64 -19.37 -31.64
C THR A 90 -10.45 -19.16 -30.72
N VAL A 91 -9.34 -19.82 -31.08
CA VAL A 91 -8.03 -19.58 -30.46
C VAL A 91 -7.59 -18.18 -30.85
N PRO A 92 -7.11 -17.32 -29.92
CA PRO A 92 -6.59 -16.02 -30.25
C PRO A 92 -5.45 -16.10 -31.30
N GLU A 93 -5.36 -15.13 -32.18
CA GLU A 93 -4.38 -15.11 -33.27
C GLU A 93 -2.95 -15.26 -32.75
N GLY A 94 -2.18 -16.19 -33.33
CA GLY A 94 -0.79 -16.44 -32.95
C GLY A 94 -0.61 -17.22 -31.64
N MET A 95 -1.68 -17.55 -30.92
CA MET A 95 -1.59 -18.25 -29.65
C MET A 95 -1.90 -19.75 -29.80
N GLU A 96 -1.41 -20.54 -28.87
CA GLU A 96 -1.75 -21.95 -28.72
C GLU A 96 -2.33 -22.22 -27.32
N MET A 97 -3.22 -23.19 -27.22
CA MET A 97 -3.76 -23.64 -25.92
C MET A 97 -2.67 -24.42 -25.17
N VAL A 98 -2.38 -24.02 -23.94
CA VAL A 98 -1.34 -24.66 -23.11
C VAL A 98 -1.89 -25.37 -21.89
N ALA A 99 -3.02 -24.90 -21.35
CA ALA A 99 -3.71 -25.55 -20.24
C ALA A 99 -5.22 -25.29 -20.32
N GLU A 100 -5.98 -26.22 -19.74
CA GLU A 100 -7.44 -26.15 -19.66
C GLU A 100 -7.91 -26.84 -18.39
N ASN A 101 -8.95 -26.27 -17.74
CA ASN A 101 -9.72 -26.93 -16.71
C ASN A 101 -11.24 -26.82 -17.01
N GLU A 102 -12.12 -27.15 -16.07
CA GLU A 102 -13.57 -27.11 -16.29
C GLU A 102 -14.08 -25.70 -16.62
N GLN A 103 -13.46 -24.64 -16.09
CA GLN A 103 -13.95 -23.27 -16.14
C GLN A 103 -13.14 -22.37 -17.07
N MET A 104 -11.87 -22.64 -17.30
CA MET A 104 -10.94 -21.73 -17.96
C MET A 104 -10.03 -22.43 -18.98
N ILE A 105 -9.53 -21.62 -19.92
CA ILE A 105 -8.49 -22.01 -20.89
C ILE A 105 -7.36 -20.99 -20.84
N LEU A 106 -6.12 -21.48 -20.75
CA LEU A 106 -4.90 -20.66 -20.84
C LEU A 106 -4.27 -20.82 -22.22
N TYR A 107 -4.02 -19.72 -22.88
CA TYR A 107 -3.32 -19.63 -24.15
C TYR A 107 -1.96 -18.98 -23.97
N LEU A 108 -1.02 -19.32 -24.85
CA LEU A 108 0.33 -18.76 -24.90
C LEU A 108 0.68 -18.40 -26.36
N HIS A 109 1.28 -17.24 -26.56
CA HIS A 109 1.96 -16.91 -27.80
C HIS A 109 3.43 -17.38 -27.72
N PRO A 110 3.86 -18.40 -28.49
CA PRO A 110 5.15 -19.06 -28.25
C PRO A 110 6.37 -18.19 -28.56
N GLU A 111 6.22 -17.17 -29.40
CA GLU A 111 7.33 -16.27 -29.79
C GLU A 111 7.45 -15.05 -28.89
N THR A 112 6.30 -14.52 -28.37
CA THR A 112 6.27 -13.28 -27.55
C THR A 112 6.07 -13.56 -26.07
N THR A 113 5.78 -14.80 -25.70
CA THR A 113 5.47 -15.25 -24.34
C THR A 113 4.23 -14.60 -23.70
N GLU A 114 3.45 -13.89 -24.50
CA GLU A 114 2.16 -13.32 -24.07
C GLU A 114 1.18 -14.42 -23.74
N ILE A 115 0.38 -14.20 -22.70
CA ILE A 115 -0.68 -15.12 -22.32
C ILE A 115 -2.07 -14.51 -22.55
N ALA A 116 -3.04 -15.39 -22.75
CA ALA A 116 -4.45 -15.02 -22.67
C ALA A 116 -5.22 -16.09 -21.88
N VAL A 117 -6.21 -15.64 -21.12
CA VAL A 117 -7.09 -16.51 -20.34
C VAL A 117 -8.51 -16.32 -20.81
N LYS A 118 -9.19 -17.42 -21.15
CA LYS A 118 -10.60 -17.44 -21.54
C LYS A 118 -11.44 -18.05 -20.44
N ASP A 119 -12.44 -17.32 -20.00
CA ASP A 119 -13.53 -17.85 -19.19
C ASP A 119 -14.51 -18.61 -20.11
N LYS A 120 -14.79 -19.87 -19.79
CA LYS A 120 -15.69 -20.72 -20.56
C LYS A 120 -17.16 -20.41 -20.32
N GLN A 121 -17.50 -19.80 -19.20
CA GLN A 121 -18.89 -19.51 -18.83
C GLN A 121 -19.47 -18.41 -19.70
N ASN A 122 -18.73 -17.32 -19.88
CA ASN A 122 -19.16 -16.15 -20.62
C ASN A 122 -18.41 -15.93 -21.94
N GLY A 123 -17.30 -16.65 -22.17
CA GLY A 123 -16.46 -16.55 -23.37
C GLY A 123 -15.52 -15.35 -23.37
N ALA A 124 -15.44 -14.57 -22.28
CA ALA A 124 -14.53 -13.42 -22.16
C ALA A 124 -13.07 -13.87 -22.23
N ILE A 125 -12.24 -13.09 -22.91
CA ILE A 125 -10.80 -13.35 -23.00
C ILE A 125 -10.06 -12.15 -22.41
N TRP A 126 -9.10 -12.44 -21.55
CA TRP A 126 -8.22 -11.51 -20.90
C TRP A 126 -6.78 -11.69 -21.37
N PHE A 127 -6.14 -10.64 -21.86
CA PHE A 127 -4.78 -10.69 -22.40
C PHE A 127 -3.78 -10.07 -21.44
N SER A 128 -2.57 -10.59 -21.40
CA SER A 128 -1.45 -9.99 -20.67
C SER A 128 -1.00 -8.66 -21.25
N ASN A 129 -1.24 -8.43 -22.55
CA ASN A 129 -0.81 -7.24 -23.28
C ASN A 129 -1.91 -6.74 -24.22
N PRO A 130 -2.00 -5.42 -24.49
CA PRO A 130 -2.98 -4.85 -25.41
C PRO A 130 -2.81 -5.42 -26.83
N GLN A 131 -3.90 -5.88 -27.44
CA GLN A 131 -3.85 -6.51 -28.76
C GLN A 131 -3.74 -5.52 -29.92
N ASP A 132 -4.20 -4.29 -29.73
CA ASP A 132 -4.16 -3.20 -30.70
C ASP A 132 -2.98 -2.21 -30.49
N ARG A 133 -1.97 -2.61 -29.70
CA ARG A 133 -0.83 -1.76 -29.28
C ARG A 133 -0.02 -1.16 -30.44
N GLU A 134 -0.02 -1.81 -31.60
CA GLU A 134 0.64 -1.26 -32.77
C GLU A 134 -0.04 0.02 -33.29
N GLN A 135 -1.33 0.18 -32.99
CA GLN A 135 -2.13 1.35 -33.36
C GLN A 135 -2.05 2.48 -32.32
N ASP A 136 -1.33 2.28 -31.20
CA ASP A 136 -1.13 3.32 -30.19
C ASP A 136 -0.44 4.53 -30.81
N ALA A 137 -1.13 5.68 -30.78
CA ALA A 137 -0.67 6.94 -31.35
C ALA A 137 0.13 7.80 -30.36
N ILE A 138 0.20 7.42 -29.09
CA ILE A 138 0.80 8.20 -27.98
C ILE A 138 2.18 7.66 -27.64
N ALA A 139 2.28 6.34 -27.43
CA ALA A 139 3.52 5.69 -27.01
C ALA A 139 4.61 5.77 -28.11
N THR A 140 5.80 6.21 -27.71
CA THR A 140 6.97 6.28 -28.60
C THR A 140 8.22 5.74 -27.91
N GLY A 141 9.17 5.23 -28.68
CA GLY A 141 10.44 4.73 -28.15
C GLY A 141 10.26 3.69 -27.05
N TYR A 142 10.83 3.93 -25.87
CA TYR A 142 10.74 3.05 -24.72
C TYR A 142 9.28 2.73 -24.32
N ASN A 143 8.40 3.75 -24.24
CA ASN A 143 6.99 3.54 -23.87
C ASN A 143 6.26 2.61 -24.87
N LYS A 144 6.60 2.65 -26.18
CA LYS A 144 6.04 1.73 -27.18
C LYS A 144 6.51 0.30 -26.95
N SER A 145 7.81 0.11 -26.63
CA SER A 145 8.36 -1.20 -26.28
C SER A 145 7.68 -1.80 -25.04
N GLN A 146 7.38 -0.96 -24.04
CA GLN A 146 6.75 -1.39 -22.79
C GLN A 146 5.38 -2.06 -23.00
N LEU A 147 4.63 -1.76 -24.06
CA LEU A 147 3.35 -2.39 -24.36
C LEU A 147 3.45 -3.91 -24.61
N ASN A 148 4.66 -4.44 -24.81
CA ASN A 148 4.93 -5.86 -25.03
C ASN A 148 5.42 -6.60 -23.77
N VAL A 149 5.53 -5.92 -22.63
CA VAL A 149 6.20 -6.39 -21.43
C VAL A 149 5.24 -7.15 -20.53
N GLN A 150 5.65 -8.30 -19.98
CA GLN A 150 4.93 -9.04 -18.93
C GLN A 150 5.49 -8.76 -17.54
N PHE A 151 6.77 -8.37 -17.42
CA PHE A 151 7.32 -7.85 -16.18
C PHE A 151 8.50 -6.90 -16.45
N GLU A 152 8.71 -5.98 -15.52
CA GLU A 152 9.84 -5.03 -15.53
C GLU A 152 10.56 -5.07 -14.18
N LEU A 153 11.90 -5.15 -14.23
CA LEU A 153 12.80 -5.03 -13.09
C LEU A 153 13.48 -3.67 -13.09
N THR A 154 13.50 -3.00 -11.94
CA THR A 154 14.40 -1.86 -11.69
C THR A 154 15.59 -2.34 -10.87
N TYR A 155 16.80 -2.03 -11.32
CA TYR A 155 18.03 -2.36 -10.59
C TYR A 155 19.03 -1.21 -10.60
N TYR A 156 19.97 -1.26 -9.68
CA TYR A 156 21.08 -0.32 -9.61
C TYR A 156 22.39 -0.98 -10.02
N ASP A 157 23.13 -0.29 -10.90
CA ASP A 157 24.48 -0.68 -11.29
C ASP A 157 25.51 -0.31 -10.19
N ASN A 158 26.76 -0.70 -10.38
CA ASN A 158 27.87 -0.40 -9.46
C ASN A 158 28.17 1.10 -9.29
N THR A 159 27.64 1.95 -10.20
CA THR A 159 27.80 3.40 -10.14
C THR A 159 26.63 4.10 -9.45
N GLY A 160 25.59 3.34 -9.07
CA GLY A 160 24.39 3.82 -8.39
C GLY A 160 23.34 4.41 -9.33
N ASN A 161 23.40 4.14 -10.65
CA ASN A 161 22.37 4.50 -11.58
C ASN A 161 21.24 3.48 -11.55
N ALA A 162 19.99 3.97 -11.57
CA ALA A 162 18.83 3.12 -11.77
C ALA A 162 18.69 2.75 -13.25
N LEU A 163 18.61 1.47 -13.52
CA LEU A 163 18.43 0.89 -14.85
C LEU A 163 17.22 -0.04 -14.81
N LYS A 164 16.67 -0.35 -15.99
CA LYS A 164 15.51 -1.21 -16.14
C LYS A 164 15.83 -2.38 -17.05
N TYR A 165 15.39 -3.57 -16.64
CA TYR A 165 15.30 -4.76 -17.48
C TYR A 165 13.82 -5.15 -17.60
N ASP A 166 13.37 -5.44 -18.80
CA ASP A 166 12.08 -6.05 -19.07
C ASP A 166 12.25 -7.37 -19.83
N ASN A 167 11.26 -8.26 -19.72
CA ASN A 167 11.33 -9.57 -20.36
C ASN A 167 11.32 -9.48 -21.88
N PHE A 168 10.64 -8.50 -22.47
CA PHE A 168 10.51 -8.40 -23.91
C PHE A 168 11.83 -7.98 -24.56
N THR A 169 12.36 -6.80 -24.17
CA THR A 169 13.58 -6.23 -24.79
C THR A 169 14.84 -7.04 -24.47
N HIS A 170 14.94 -7.56 -23.24
CA HIS A 170 16.19 -8.13 -22.72
C HIS A 170 16.21 -9.66 -22.68
N SER A 171 15.14 -10.33 -23.13
CA SER A 171 15.03 -11.79 -23.18
C SER A 171 14.30 -12.25 -24.45
N VAL A 172 13.02 -11.89 -24.62
CA VAL A 172 12.16 -12.42 -25.69
C VAL A 172 12.68 -12.07 -27.10
N GLN A 173 13.04 -10.79 -27.33
CA GLN A 173 13.58 -10.36 -28.64
C GLN A 173 14.85 -11.11 -29.05
N SER A 174 15.55 -11.68 -28.11
CA SER A 174 16.80 -12.43 -28.33
C SER A 174 16.61 -13.93 -28.22
N GLY A 175 15.39 -14.40 -27.97
CA GLY A 175 15.10 -15.83 -27.81
C GLY A 175 15.72 -16.45 -26.55
N GLN A 176 15.99 -15.62 -25.51
CA GLN A 176 16.63 -16.04 -24.25
C GLN A 176 15.58 -16.43 -23.20
N PHE A 177 14.69 -17.34 -23.53
CA PHE A 177 13.68 -17.86 -22.61
C PHE A 177 13.41 -19.34 -22.86
N GLU A 178 12.92 -20.02 -21.84
CA GLU A 178 12.52 -21.41 -21.91
C GLU A 178 11.07 -21.56 -21.45
N ILE A 179 10.28 -22.36 -22.19
CA ILE A 179 8.87 -22.64 -21.88
C ILE A 179 8.74 -24.10 -21.49
N GLU A 180 8.18 -24.36 -20.31
CA GLU A 180 7.83 -25.70 -19.84
C GLU A 180 6.32 -25.78 -19.61
N LYS A 181 5.62 -26.63 -20.36
CA LYS A 181 4.20 -26.92 -20.13
C LYS A 181 4.08 -27.90 -18.98
N VAL A 182 3.21 -27.60 -18.02
CA VAL A 182 2.96 -28.41 -16.84
C VAL A 182 1.46 -28.68 -16.68
N GLU A 183 1.08 -29.55 -15.76
CA GLU A 183 -0.32 -29.80 -15.46
C GLU A 183 -1.00 -28.49 -15.01
N HIS A 184 -2.11 -28.14 -15.64
CA HIS A 184 -2.90 -26.92 -15.42
C HIS A 184 -2.14 -25.59 -15.61
N GLY A 185 -1.04 -25.55 -16.38
CA GLY A 185 -0.34 -24.28 -16.61
C GLY A 185 0.96 -24.39 -17.38
N LEU A 186 1.83 -23.39 -17.16
CA LEU A 186 3.16 -23.35 -17.75
C LEU A 186 4.15 -22.59 -16.84
N ASN A 187 5.43 -22.90 -17.03
CA ASN A 187 6.55 -22.13 -16.48
C ASN A 187 7.28 -21.47 -17.65
N ILE A 188 7.63 -20.20 -17.50
CA ILE A 188 8.52 -19.51 -18.43
C ILE A 188 9.71 -19.00 -17.64
N VAL A 189 10.91 -19.41 -18.03
CA VAL A 189 12.16 -18.95 -17.43
C VAL A 189 12.81 -17.94 -18.37
N TYR A 190 12.90 -16.70 -17.95
CA TYR A 190 13.50 -15.63 -18.74
C TYR A 190 14.93 -15.38 -18.29
N THR A 191 15.86 -15.30 -19.25
CA THR A 191 17.24 -14.87 -19.01
C THR A 191 17.41 -13.46 -19.54
N LEU A 192 17.45 -12.47 -18.63
CA LEU A 192 17.60 -11.06 -18.95
C LEU A 192 19.07 -10.67 -18.93
N GLY A 193 19.52 -9.99 -19.95
CA GLY A 193 20.89 -9.50 -20.02
C GLY A 193 21.20 -8.99 -21.41
N GLU A 194 22.37 -8.40 -21.56
CA GLU A 194 22.84 -8.16 -22.92
C GLU A 194 23.07 -9.52 -23.58
N VAL A 195 22.47 -9.71 -24.74
CA VAL A 195 22.94 -10.77 -25.64
C VAL A 195 24.44 -10.63 -25.71
N LYS A 196 25.20 -11.72 -25.53
CA LYS A 196 26.65 -11.71 -25.86
C LYS A 196 26.72 -10.93 -27.16
N SER A 197 27.22 -9.69 -27.13
CA SER A 197 27.24 -8.89 -28.35
C SER A 197 27.98 -9.76 -29.36
N ASP A 198 27.44 -9.90 -30.58
CA ASP A 198 28.15 -10.65 -31.62
C ASP A 198 29.61 -10.19 -31.70
N LEU A 199 29.89 -9.01 -31.15
CA LEU A 199 31.23 -8.46 -30.99
C LEU A 199 32.07 -9.24 -29.96
N GLU A 200 31.43 -9.78 -28.87
CA GLU A 200 32.15 -10.64 -27.90
C GLU A 200 32.37 -12.04 -28.43
N ALA A 201 31.62 -12.45 -29.45
CA ALA A 201 31.90 -13.68 -30.18
C ALA A 201 33.25 -13.60 -30.94
N ILE A 202 33.82 -12.41 -31.14
CA ILE A 202 35.10 -12.20 -31.81
C ILE A 202 36.17 -11.84 -30.72
N PRO A 203 37.32 -12.57 -30.61
CA PRO A 203 38.36 -12.25 -29.65
C PRO A 203 38.87 -10.82 -29.79
N LYS A 204 39.09 -10.12 -28.69
CA LYS A 204 39.63 -8.75 -28.70
C LYS A 204 41.11 -8.76 -29.18
N TYR A 205 41.86 -9.79 -28.78
CA TYR A 205 43.24 -9.99 -29.18
C TYR A 205 43.39 -11.40 -29.72
N ILE A 206 44.13 -11.53 -30.83
CA ILE A 206 44.53 -12.78 -31.46
C ILE A 206 46.04 -12.70 -31.70
N SER A 207 46.83 -13.73 -31.34
CA SER A 207 48.27 -13.72 -31.56
C SER A 207 48.57 -13.56 -33.06
N GLU A 208 49.70 -12.90 -33.39
CA GLU A 208 50.12 -12.69 -34.77
C GLU A 208 50.27 -14.00 -35.55
N GLU A 209 50.80 -15.02 -34.90
CA GLU A 209 50.97 -16.35 -35.48
C GLU A 209 49.60 -16.99 -35.82
N ARG A 210 48.65 -16.98 -34.91
CA ARG A 210 47.34 -17.59 -35.12
C ARG A 210 46.47 -16.78 -36.12
N PHE A 211 46.54 -15.46 -36.04
CA PHE A 211 45.84 -14.58 -36.96
C PHE A 211 46.30 -14.82 -38.43
N ASN A 212 47.64 -14.93 -38.65
CA ASN A 212 48.21 -15.17 -39.96
C ASN A 212 47.93 -16.60 -40.47
N THR A 213 48.05 -17.64 -39.60
CA THR A 213 47.94 -19.03 -40.01
C THR A 213 46.50 -19.56 -40.06
N LEU A 214 45.66 -19.18 -39.14
CA LEU A 214 44.30 -19.70 -39.03
C LEU A 214 43.25 -18.82 -39.71
N ILE A 215 43.54 -17.52 -39.89
CA ILE A 215 42.62 -16.58 -40.51
C ILE A 215 43.14 -16.15 -41.89
N LEU A 216 44.20 -15.32 -41.92
CA LEU A 216 44.63 -14.73 -43.21
C LEU A 216 45.03 -15.78 -44.24
N ALA A 217 45.78 -16.83 -43.87
CA ALA A 217 46.23 -17.87 -44.82
C ALA A 217 45.09 -18.68 -45.46
N LYS A 218 43.89 -18.68 -44.84
CA LYS A 218 42.72 -19.40 -45.34
C LYS A 218 41.76 -18.52 -46.16
N LEU A 219 42.02 -17.20 -46.29
CA LEU A 219 41.14 -16.25 -46.92
C LEU A 219 41.67 -15.83 -48.30
N GLU A 220 40.73 -15.55 -49.22
CA GLU A 220 41.04 -14.88 -50.48
C GLU A 220 41.39 -13.41 -50.24
N GLU A 221 42.14 -12.79 -51.15
CA GLU A 221 42.66 -11.41 -51.02
C GLU A 221 41.58 -10.37 -50.67
N LYS A 222 40.35 -10.57 -51.14
CA LYS A 222 39.20 -9.69 -50.90
C LYS A 222 38.80 -9.74 -49.43
N ASP A 223 38.73 -10.94 -48.85
CA ASP A 223 38.27 -11.13 -47.48
C ASP A 223 39.41 -10.88 -46.48
N GLN A 224 40.69 -11.10 -46.89
CA GLN A 224 41.85 -10.65 -46.11
C GLN A 224 41.81 -9.14 -45.88
N LYS A 225 41.59 -8.35 -46.93
CA LYS A 225 41.44 -6.89 -46.81
C LYS A 225 40.27 -6.45 -45.96
N GLU A 226 39.17 -7.20 -45.95
CA GLU A 226 38.02 -6.91 -45.08
C GLU A 226 38.33 -7.17 -43.64
N ILE A 227 39.03 -8.26 -43.33
CA ILE A 227 39.46 -8.60 -41.94
C ILE A 227 40.52 -7.60 -41.45
N GLU A 228 41.54 -7.27 -42.23
CA GLU A 228 42.59 -6.32 -41.88
C GLU A 228 42.03 -4.89 -41.56
N LYS A 229 40.93 -4.49 -42.13
CA LYS A 229 40.26 -3.22 -41.76
C LYS A 229 39.66 -3.28 -40.36
N ARG A 230 39.32 -4.46 -39.88
CA ARG A 230 38.63 -4.70 -38.59
C ARG A 230 39.57 -4.99 -37.45
N PHE A 231 40.83 -5.34 -37.73
CA PHE A 231 41.85 -5.58 -36.78
C PHE A 231 43.03 -4.62 -36.97
N ARG A 232 43.72 -4.26 -35.86
CA ARG A 232 44.93 -3.46 -35.86
C ARG A 232 46.07 -4.35 -35.47
N HIS A 233 47.17 -4.36 -36.27
CA HIS A 233 48.37 -5.03 -35.88
C HIS A 233 49.09 -4.26 -34.73
N ASP A 234 49.35 -4.92 -33.64
CA ASP A 234 50.15 -4.47 -32.50
C ASP A 234 51.51 -5.18 -32.56
N GLU A 235 52.42 -4.57 -33.32
CA GLU A 235 53.75 -5.13 -33.55
C GLU A 235 54.57 -5.31 -32.27
N GLN A 236 54.37 -4.43 -31.26
CA GLN A 236 55.07 -4.44 -30.03
C GLN A 236 54.69 -5.68 -29.17
N ASN A 237 53.44 -6.08 -29.20
CA ASN A 237 52.93 -7.22 -28.46
C ASN A 237 52.68 -8.48 -29.31
N LYS A 238 53.11 -8.46 -30.61
CA LYS A 238 52.93 -9.56 -31.59
C LYS A 238 51.52 -10.12 -31.62
N ARG A 239 50.53 -9.23 -31.80
CA ARG A 239 49.09 -9.60 -31.80
C ARG A 239 48.29 -8.68 -32.71
N PHE A 240 47.08 -9.12 -33.04
CA PHE A 240 46.07 -8.31 -33.69
C PHE A 240 45.01 -7.92 -32.66
N GLU A 241 44.66 -6.64 -32.63
CA GLU A 241 43.62 -6.08 -31.77
C GLU A 241 42.38 -5.71 -32.60
N ARG A 242 41.23 -6.20 -32.12
CA ARG A 242 39.93 -5.89 -32.72
C ARG A 242 39.60 -4.39 -32.64
N ARG A 243 39.13 -3.82 -33.76
CA ARG A 243 38.65 -2.43 -33.84
C ARG A 243 37.13 -2.37 -33.62
N ASP A 244 36.68 -2.23 -32.38
CA ASP A 244 35.26 -2.28 -32.00
C ASP A 244 34.39 -1.26 -32.72
N SER A 245 34.92 -0.07 -33.00
CA SER A 245 34.22 0.98 -33.76
C SER A 245 33.89 0.58 -35.22
N SER A 246 34.64 -0.38 -35.78
CA SER A 246 34.45 -0.87 -37.15
C SER A 246 33.58 -2.14 -37.24
N LEU A 247 33.25 -2.76 -36.11
CA LEU A 247 32.51 -3.99 -35.97
C LEU A 247 31.09 -3.71 -35.42
N LYS A 248 30.34 -2.85 -36.12
CA LYS A 248 28.92 -2.57 -35.84
C LYS A 248 28.06 -2.95 -37.04
N GLY A 249 26.90 -3.55 -36.79
CA GLY A 249 25.91 -3.91 -37.82
C GLY A 249 26.56 -4.76 -38.95
N VAL A 250 26.49 -4.28 -40.23
CA VAL A 250 26.97 -4.99 -41.40
C VAL A 250 28.47 -5.40 -41.28
N GLY A 251 29.26 -4.63 -40.52
CA GLY A 251 30.68 -4.95 -40.34
C GLY A 251 30.90 -6.19 -39.51
N LEU A 252 30.13 -6.35 -38.50
CA LEU A 252 30.16 -7.50 -37.59
C LEU A 252 29.67 -8.76 -38.32
N SER A 253 28.49 -8.72 -38.93
CA SER A 253 27.92 -9.85 -39.70
C SER A 253 28.84 -10.36 -40.81
N LYS A 254 29.67 -9.48 -41.37
CA LYS A 254 30.66 -9.88 -42.36
C LYS A 254 31.82 -10.65 -41.76
N VAL A 255 32.34 -10.22 -40.60
CA VAL A 255 33.45 -10.89 -39.91
C VAL A 255 33.01 -12.24 -39.41
N THR A 256 31.84 -12.33 -38.81
CA THR A 256 31.27 -13.61 -38.33
C THR A 256 31.18 -14.60 -39.49
N ARG A 257 30.57 -14.21 -40.61
CA ARG A 257 30.46 -15.05 -41.79
C ARG A 257 31.83 -15.50 -42.38
N ILE A 258 32.82 -14.60 -42.34
CA ILE A 258 34.17 -14.92 -42.79
C ILE A 258 34.79 -15.95 -41.84
N PHE A 259 34.66 -15.78 -40.53
CA PHE A 259 35.18 -16.73 -39.55
C PHE A 259 34.52 -18.12 -39.68
N ASP A 260 33.20 -18.17 -39.88
CA ASP A 260 32.46 -19.39 -40.13
C ASP A 260 32.97 -20.12 -41.40
N SER A 261 33.23 -19.35 -42.48
CA SER A 261 33.64 -19.92 -43.76
C SER A 261 35.02 -20.59 -43.74
N ILE A 262 35.88 -20.21 -42.77
CA ILE A 262 37.25 -20.76 -42.65
C ILE A 262 37.38 -21.75 -41.49
N GLY A 263 36.23 -22.05 -40.76
CA GLY A 263 36.25 -22.95 -39.61
C GLY A 263 37.00 -22.37 -38.42
N TYR A 264 36.93 -21.05 -38.22
CA TYR A 264 37.41 -20.38 -37.02
C TYR A 264 36.26 -20.33 -36.01
N ASP A 265 36.04 -21.50 -35.39
CA ASP A 265 34.90 -21.83 -34.58
C ASP A 265 35.04 -21.38 -33.10
N GLU A 266 34.02 -21.65 -32.26
CA GLU A 266 34.01 -21.33 -30.83
C GLU A 266 35.22 -21.87 -30.08
N ALA A 267 35.72 -23.06 -30.46
CA ALA A 267 36.89 -23.66 -29.82
C ALA A 267 38.16 -22.84 -30.08
N GLN A 268 38.33 -22.34 -31.33
CA GLN A 268 39.45 -21.44 -31.69
C GLN A 268 39.33 -20.09 -31.02
N ILE A 269 38.10 -19.55 -30.94
CA ILE A 269 37.79 -18.30 -30.26
C ILE A 269 38.09 -18.41 -28.74
N ALA A 270 37.71 -19.51 -28.10
CA ALA A 270 37.99 -19.74 -26.67
C ALA A 270 39.49 -19.80 -26.38
N ILE A 271 40.29 -20.43 -27.25
CA ILE A 271 41.73 -20.49 -27.12
C ILE A 271 42.34 -19.08 -27.17
N ASP A 272 41.90 -18.24 -28.10
CA ASP A 272 42.42 -16.89 -28.25
C ASP A 272 42.00 -15.96 -27.11
N LYS A 273 40.77 -16.11 -26.64
CA LYS A 273 40.28 -15.41 -25.44
C LYS A 273 41.10 -15.78 -24.19
N ALA A 274 41.30 -17.06 -23.96
CA ALA A 274 42.07 -17.57 -22.81
C ALA A 274 43.53 -17.12 -22.85
N ALA A 275 44.17 -17.08 -24.05
CA ALA A 275 45.55 -16.69 -24.21
C ALA A 275 45.87 -15.25 -23.74
N TYR A 276 44.88 -14.38 -23.70
CA TYR A 276 44.99 -12.98 -23.28
C TYR A 276 44.20 -12.63 -22.02
N GLY A 277 43.76 -13.62 -21.26
CA GLY A 277 43.01 -13.40 -20.01
C GLY A 277 41.68 -12.65 -20.29
N GLN A 278 41.15 -12.81 -21.49
CA GLN A 278 39.78 -12.36 -21.81
C GLN A 278 38.86 -13.47 -21.27
N GLU A 279 38.78 -13.54 -19.93
CA GLU A 279 37.71 -14.28 -19.33
C GLU A 279 36.42 -13.74 -19.88
N GLU A 280 35.48 -14.62 -20.19
CA GLU A 280 34.12 -14.23 -20.42
C GLU A 280 33.75 -13.34 -19.22
N SER A 281 33.59 -12.04 -19.48
CA SER A 281 32.83 -11.24 -18.54
C SER A 281 31.49 -11.92 -18.55
N GLY A 282 31.21 -12.78 -17.55
CA GLY A 282 29.94 -13.46 -17.45
C GLY A 282 28.91 -12.36 -17.59
N SER A 283 28.13 -12.40 -18.66
CA SER A 283 27.06 -11.44 -18.85
C SER A 283 26.29 -11.48 -17.54
N ALA A 284 26.13 -10.31 -16.92
CA ALA A 284 25.43 -10.21 -15.64
C ALA A 284 23.95 -10.50 -15.91
N ASN A 285 23.63 -11.76 -16.15
CA ASN A 285 22.31 -12.20 -16.51
C ASN A 285 21.46 -12.28 -15.24
N VAL A 286 20.22 -11.81 -15.34
CA VAL A 286 19.19 -12.01 -14.33
C VAL A 286 18.27 -13.10 -14.85
N VAL A 287 18.03 -14.15 -14.06
CA VAL A 287 17.10 -15.21 -14.40
C VAL A 287 15.80 -15.00 -13.59
N VAL A 288 14.68 -14.99 -14.27
CA VAL A 288 13.36 -14.79 -13.67
C VAL A 288 12.40 -15.88 -14.15
N PRO A 289 12.03 -16.85 -13.32
CA PRO A 289 10.97 -17.78 -13.62
C PRO A 289 9.61 -17.16 -13.30
N VAL A 290 8.66 -17.26 -14.24
CA VAL A 290 7.26 -16.87 -14.04
C VAL A 290 6.38 -18.06 -14.27
N HIS A 291 5.57 -18.42 -13.29
CA HIS A 291 4.66 -19.54 -13.32
C HIS A 291 3.22 -19.07 -13.51
N TYR A 292 2.49 -19.69 -14.42
CA TYR A 292 1.08 -19.46 -14.67
C TYR A 292 0.31 -20.74 -14.39
N ARG A 293 -0.73 -20.69 -13.56
CA ARG A 293 -1.56 -21.83 -13.15
C ARG A 293 -3.04 -21.48 -13.22
N LEU A 294 -3.83 -22.40 -13.74
CA LEU A 294 -5.29 -22.36 -13.62
C LEU A 294 -5.70 -23.13 -12.37
N GLU A 295 -6.22 -22.42 -11.38
CA GLU A 295 -6.70 -22.96 -10.11
C GLU A 295 -8.22 -22.72 -10.03
N ASP A 296 -9.04 -23.72 -10.29
CA ASP A 296 -10.51 -23.59 -10.43
C ASP A 296 -10.89 -22.45 -11.40
N ALA A 297 -11.54 -21.39 -10.90
CA ALA A 297 -11.93 -20.20 -11.68
C ALA A 297 -10.88 -19.09 -11.67
N HIS A 298 -9.66 -19.36 -11.20
CA HIS A 298 -8.62 -18.33 -11.00
C HIS A 298 -7.41 -18.57 -11.89
N LEU A 299 -6.77 -17.48 -12.31
CA LEU A 299 -5.41 -17.48 -12.83
C LEU A 299 -4.45 -17.08 -11.70
N ARG A 300 -3.55 -17.98 -11.30
CA ARG A 300 -2.43 -17.67 -10.41
C ARG A 300 -1.18 -17.39 -11.23
N VAL A 301 -0.54 -16.24 -10.97
CA VAL A 301 0.75 -15.85 -11.54
C VAL A 301 1.75 -15.70 -10.42
N SER A 302 2.87 -16.44 -10.46
CA SER A 302 3.82 -16.43 -9.35
C SER A 302 5.27 -16.49 -9.80
N ILE A 303 6.15 -15.96 -8.91
CA ILE A 303 7.60 -16.15 -8.95
C ILE A 303 7.95 -16.91 -7.67
N PRO A 304 8.54 -18.11 -7.78
CA PRO A 304 8.79 -18.98 -6.63
C PRO A 304 9.80 -18.37 -5.66
N GLU A 305 9.79 -18.85 -4.42
CA GLU A 305 10.81 -18.53 -3.42
C GLU A 305 12.21 -18.83 -3.97
N ASN A 306 13.16 -17.89 -3.77
CA ASN A 306 14.51 -17.95 -4.34
C ASN A 306 14.58 -18.05 -5.87
N GLY A 307 13.47 -17.71 -6.58
CA GLY A 307 13.41 -17.91 -8.03
C GLY A 307 14.21 -16.90 -8.85
N ILE A 308 14.39 -15.66 -8.34
CA ILE A 308 15.14 -14.64 -9.08
C ILE A 308 16.63 -14.79 -8.80
N GLU A 309 17.39 -15.16 -9.83
CA GLU A 309 18.84 -15.30 -9.77
C GLU A 309 19.53 -14.10 -10.43
N TYR A 310 20.51 -13.49 -9.78
CA TYR A 310 21.25 -12.34 -10.30
C TYR A 310 22.63 -12.21 -9.65
N PRO A 311 23.61 -11.55 -10.32
CA PRO A 311 24.94 -11.31 -9.77
C PRO A 311 24.91 -10.47 -8.49
N GLU A 312 25.74 -10.78 -7.50
CA GLU A 312 25.82 -10.06 -6.22
C GLU A 312 26.09 -8.56 -6.38
N ALA A 313 26.80 -8.19 -7.45
CA ALA A 313 27.12 -6.79 -7.77
C ALA A 313 25.88 -5.98 -8.18
N MET A 314 24.86 -6.62 -8.72
CA MET A 314 23.60 -6.01 -9.12
C MET A 314 22.68 -5.90 -7.88
N LYS A 315 21.97 -4.76 -7.77
CA LYS A 315 20.99 -4.55 -6.68
C LYS A 315 19.61 -4.36 -7.30
N ILE A 316 18.82 -5.43 -7.33
CA ILE A 316 17.44 -5.36 -7.83
C ILE A 316 16.60 -4.63 -6.79
N GLN A 317 15.97 -3.53 -7.18
CA GLN A 317 15.14 -2.70 -6.33
C GLN A 317 13.70 -3.18 -6.32
N SER A 318 13.08 -3.31 -7.51
CA SER A 318 11.68 -3.65 -7.65
C SER A 318 11.39 -4.51 -8.87
N LEU A 319 10.25 -5.19 -8.82
CA LEU A 319 9.67 -5.95 -9.92
C LEU A 319 8.21 -5.55 -10.08
N SER A 320 7.81 -5.07 -11.26
CA SER A 320 6.42 -4.87 -11.65
C SER A 320 5.95 -6.07 -12.48
N LEU A 321 4.79 -6.64 -12.11
CA LEU A 321 4.28 -7.88 -12.72
C LEU A 321 3.01 -7.59 -13.53
N LEU A 322 2.94 -8.07 -14.76
CA LEU A 322 1.82 -7.96 -15.70
C LEU A 322 1.23 -6.53 -15.81
N PRO A 323 2.05 -5.51 -16.14
CA PRO A 323 1.63 -4.11 -16.07
C PRO A 323 0.47 -3.75 -17.03
N PHE A 324 0.19 -4.59 -18.02
CA PHE A 324 -0.86 -4.38 -19.01
C PHE A 324 -1.95 -5.47 -19.00
N PHE A 325 -1.99 -6.33 -17.98
CA PHE A 325 -3.02 -7.37 -17.91
C PHE A 325 -4.42 -6.75 -17.87
N GLY A 326 -5.26 -7.13 -18.83
CA GLY A 326 -6.61 -6.62 -18.97
C GLY A 326 -6.72 -5.12 -19.23
N ALA A 327 -5.63 -4.45 -19.64
CA ALA A 327 -5.61 -3.02 -19.89
C ALA A 327 -6.72 -2.59 -20.86
N SER A 328 -7.43 -1.51 -20.50
CA SER A 328 -8.53 -0.97 -21.32
C SER A 328 -8.06 0.19 -22.18
N GLY A 329 -8.60 0.27 -23.40
CA GLY A 329 -8.26 1.32 -24.36
C GLY A 329 -9.08 2.61 -24.20
N PRO A 330 -8.90 3.59 -25.10
CA PRO A 330 -9.49 4.92 -24.97
C PRO A 330 -11.00 4.96 -25.25
N LYS A 331 -11.61 3.87 -25.70
CA LYS A 331 -13.04 3.80 -26.05
C LYS A 331 -13.86 3.06 -25.00
N GLU A 332 -13.23 2.31 -24.11
CA GLU A 332 -13.91 1.61 -23.05
C GLU A 332 -14.34 2.56 -21.94
N GLU A 333 -15.55 2.35 -21.45
CA GLU A 333 -16.09 3.00 -20.25
C GLU A 333 -16.00 2.04 -19.07
N GLY A 334 -15.50 2.54 -17.94
CA GLY A 334 -15.26 1.73 -16.76
C GLY A 334 -14.30 2.40 -15.79
N TYR A 335 -13.71 1.60 -14.93
CA TYR A 335 -12.78 2.08 -13.89
C TYR A 335 -11.78 1.02 -13.46
N SER A 336 -10.68 1.51 -12.90
CA SER A 336 -9.78 0.72 -12.04
C SER A 336 -10.17 0.90 -10.58
N LEU A 337 -10.23 -0.20 -9.82
CA LEU A 337 -10.33 -0.21 -8.35
C LEU A 337 -8.92 -0.26 -7.77
N VAL A 338 -8.62 0.66 -6.83
CA VAL A 338 -7.35 0.71 -6.09
C VAL A 338 -7.59 0.71 -4.57
N PRO A 339 -6.68 0.12 -3.77
CA PRO A 339 -6.87 -0.08 -2.32
C PRO A 339 -6.52 1.17 -1.50
N ASP A 340 -6.99 2.33 -1.87
CA ASP A 340 -6.75 3.61 -1.20
C ASP A 340 -7.74 3.80 -0.05
N GLY A 341 -7.30 3.60 1.19
CA GLY A 341 -8.16 3.68 2.37
C GLY A 341 -9.31 2.67 2.32
N SER A 342 -10.55 3.16 2.30
CA SER A 342 -11.73 2.30 2.14
C SER A 342 -11.88 1.72 0.73
N GLY A 343 -11.23 2.31 -0.25
CA GLY A 343 -11.24 1.97 -1.67
C GLY A 343 -11.50 3.20 -2.54
N SER A 344 -10.84 3.27 -3.70
CA SER A 344 -11.05 4.34 -4.69
C SER A 344 -11.24 3.80 -6.09
N LEU A 345 -12.01 4.52 -6.90
CA LEU A 345 -12.15 4.29 -8.33
C LEU A 345 -11.36 5.34 -9.11
N ILE A 346 -10.71 4.89 -10.17
CA ILE A 346 -10.10 5.74 -11.21
C ILE A 346 -10.87 5.46 -12.49
N TYR A 347 -11.75 6.40 -12.91
CA TYR A 347 -12.52 6.24 -14.12
C TYR A 347 -11.63 6.30 -15.35
N PHE A 348 -11.90 5.44 -16.31
CA PHE A 348 -11.19 5.42 -17.57
C PHE A 348 -11.39 6.74 -18.32
N ASN A 349 -10.33 7.18 -18.97
CA ASN A 349 -10.38 8.38 -19.82
C ASN A 349 -10.86 9.65 -19.07
N ASN A 350 -10.63 9.76 -17.76
CA ASN A 350 -11.06 10.89 -16.92
C ASN A 350 -10.30 12.20 -17.24
N LYS A 351 -9.37 12.19 -18.18
CA LYS A 351 -8.57 13.34 -18.67
C LYS A 351 -7.64 13.98 -17.63
N LYS A 352 -7.40 13.33 -16.50
CA LYS A 352 -6.50 13.81 -15.43
C LYS A 352 -5.03 13.50 -15.73
N THR A 353 -4.60 13.59 -16.97
CA THR A 353 -3.22 13.30 -17.42
C THR A 353 -2.15 14.17 -16.77
N TYR A 354 -2.56 15.29 -16.12
CA TYR A 354 -1.70 16.15 -15.32
C TYR A 354 -1.43 15.60 -13.91
N ALA A 355 -2.26 14.68 -13.42
CA ALA A 355 -2.08 14.07 -12.11
C ALA A 355 -0.92 13.06 -12.13
N SER A 356 -0.24 12.89 -11.02
CA SER A 356 0.72 11.78 -10.87
C SER A 356 0.00 10.44 -10.98
N PRO A 357 0.66 9.38 -11.47
CA PRO A 357 0.11 8.02 -11.37
C PRO A 357 -0.25 7.69 -9.94
N TYR A 358 -1.21 6.80 -9.76
CA TYR A 358 -1.46 6.20 -8.46
C TYR A 358 -0.32 5.23 -8.13
N SER A 359 0.23 5.34 -6.92
CA SER A 359 1.22 4.42 -6.37
C SER A 359 1.07 4.42 -4.85
N THR A 360 0.67 3.29 -4.28
CA THR A 360 0.49 3.18 -2.84
C THR A 360 0.99 1.83 -2.33
N ALA A 361 1.89 1.88 -1.33
CA ALA A 361 2.40 0.69 -0.67
C ALA A 361 1.32 0.08 0.24
N LEU A 362 1.20 -1.23 0.23
CA LEU A 362 0.30 -1.97 1.12
C LEU A 362 0.77 -1.88 2.58
N TYR A 363 -0.21 -1.80 3.49
CA TYR A 363 0.01 -1.75 4.94
C TYR A 363 0.81 -0.53 5.43
N GLY A 364 0.81 0.56 4.66
CA GLY A 364 1.46 1.82 5.01
C GLY A 364 2.99 1.80 4.96
N SER A 365 3.61 2.77 5.59
CA SER A 365 5.07 2.98 5.57
C SER A 365 5.81 2.05 6.52
N ASP A 366 7.02 1.64 6.16
CA ASP A 366 7.98 0.97 7.04
C ASP A 366 8.78 2.01 7.83
N HIS A 367 8.54 2.10 9.13
CA HIS A 367 9.19 3.09 10.00
C HIS A 367 10.68 2.80 10.22
N ALA A 368 11.16 1.61 9.85
CA ALA A 368 12.59 1.31 9.87
C ALA A 368 13.35 1.93 8.68
N ILE A 369 12.65 2.32 7.62
CA ILE A 369 13.24 2.98 6.44
C ILE A 369 12.79 4.44 6.39
N ASN A 370 11.47 4.64 6.42
CA ASN A 370 10.84 5.92 6.16
C ASN A 370 10.73 6.75 7.45
N GLN A 371 11.70 7.62 7.64
CA GLN A 371 11.68 8.62 8.71
C GLN A 371 10.87 9.83 8.25
N LEU A 372 9.53 9.72 8.32
CA LEU A 372 8.62 10.79 7.92
C LEU A 372 8.94 12.09 8.68
N THR A 373 9.14 13.16 7.95
CA THR A 373 9.37 14.50 8.51
C THR A 373 8.07 15.27 8.72
N GLN A 374 6.99 14.81 8.13
CA GLN A 374 5.66 15.38 8.15
C GLN A 374 4.61 14.31 8.44
N ILE A 375 3.48 14.68 9.05
CA ILE A 375 2.32 13.78 9.19
C ILE A 375 1.89 13.30 7.79
N GLN A 376 1.73 12.01 7.66
CA GLN A 376 1.13 11.39 6.48
C GLN A 376 -0.39 11.55 6.57
N LYS A 377 -1.00 12.19 5.56
CA LYS A 377 -2.45 12.37 5.47
C LYS A 377 -3.14 11.31 4.62
N GLU A 378 -2.34 10.62 3.83
CA GLU A 378 -2.81 9.54 2.96
C GLU A 378 -3.30 8.36 3.79
N GLN A 379 -4.43 7.81 3.37
CA GLN A 379 -5.00 6.61 3.98
C GLN A 379 -4.16 5.39 3.63
N LYS A 380 -4.02 4.46 4.58
CA LYS A 380 -3.28 3.22 4.35
C LYS A 380 -4.08 2.26 3.45
N ALA A 381 -3.41 1.62 2.50
CA ALA A 381 -3.95 0.50 1.75
C ALA A 381 -3.90 -0.76 2.63
N ARG A 382 -5.06 -1.22 3.10
CA ARG A 382 -5.16 -2.30 4.11
C ARG A 382 -5.47 -3.67 3.53
N MET A 383 -5.92 -3.70 2.27
CA MET A 383 -6.25 -4.92 1.53
C MET A 383 -5.36 -5.06 0.30
N PRO A 384 -4.74 -6.22 0.06
CA PRO A 384 -3.81 -6.43 -1.05
C PRO A 384 -4.58 -6.77 -2.34
N VAL A 385 -5.44 -5.87 -2.79
CA VAL A 385 -6.32 -6.08 -3.95
C VAL A 385 -6.31 -4.89 -4.89
N PHE A 386 -6.58 -5.17 -6.16
CA PHE A 386 -6.90 -4.19 -7.19
C PHE A 386 -7.79 -4.84 -8.25
N GLY A 387 -8.35 -4.07 -9.16
CA GLY A 387 -9.20 -4.64 -10.20
C GLY A 387 -9.56 -3.67 -11.29
N MET A 388 -10.22 -4.19 -12.32
CA MET A 388 -10.82 -3.41 -13.41
C MET A 388 -12.22 -3.89 -13.71
N SER A 389 -13.08 -2.94 -14.09
CA SER A 389 -14.43 -3.21 -14.56
C SER A 389 -14.73 -2.35 -15.77
N TYR A 390 -15.14 -2.97 -16.87
CA TYR A 390 -15.58 -2.28 -18.08
C TYR A 390 -16.55 -3.12 -18.93
N GLY A 391 -17.58 -2.47 -19.43
CA GLY A 391 -18.67 -3.17 -20.11
C GLY A 391 -19.43 -4.10 -19.17
N ASP A 392 -19.51 -5.37 -19.55
CA ASP A 392 -20.14 -6.47 -18.80
C ASP A 392 -19.11 -7.42 -18.17
N LYS A 393 -17.85 -7.03 -18.09
CA LYS A 393 -16.77 -7.87 -17.57
C LYS A 393 -15.84 -7.11 -16.61
N GLY A 394 -15.23 -7.83 -15.70
CA GLY A 394 -14.27 -7.30 -14.76
C GLY A 394 -13.32 -8.37 -14.25
N TYR A 395 -12.32 -7.95 -13.51
CA TYR A 395 -11.51 -8.87 -12.70
C TYR A 395 -11.16 -8.22 -11.36
N LEU A 396 -11.00 -9.07 -10.36
CA LEU A 396 -10.34 -8.78 -9.11
C LEU A 396 -8.98 -9.46 -9.12
N ALA A 397 -7.93 -8.74 -8.75
CA ALA A 397 -6.61 -9.30 -8.49
C ALA A 397 -6.30 -9.24 -7.00
N VAL A 398 -5.83 -10.35 -6.44
CA VAL A 398 -5.40 -10.48 -5.04
C VAL A 398 -3.91 -10.74 -5.00
N ILE A 399 -3.14 -9.89 -4.34
CA ILE A 399 -1.71 -10.13 -4.08
C ILE A 399 -1.63 -11.11 -2.91
N ASP A 400 -1.50 -12.40 -3.22
CA ASP A 400 -1.55 -13.49 -2.24
C ASP A 400 -0.24 -13.70 -1.49
N LYS A 401 0.90 -13.46 -2.17
CA LYS A 401 2.25 -13.56 -1.60
C LYS A 401 3.09 -12.34 -1.94
N GLY A 402 3.93 -11.93 -1.01
CA GLY A 402 4.77 -10.74 -1.17
C GLY A 402 4.00 -9.43 -0.91
N ASP A 403 2.79 -9.49 -0.41
CA ASP A 403 1.92 -8.34 -0.16
C ASP A 403 2.53 -7.32 0.81
N ALA A 404 3.33 -7.74 1.80
CA ALA A 404 3.97 -6.79 2.73
C ALA A 404 5.05 -5.91 2.08
N VAL A 405 5.54 -6.27 0.90
CA VAL A 405 6.52 -5.49 0.12
C VAL A 405 5.95 -4.97 -1.20
N ALA A 406 4.64 -5.14 -1.40
CA ALA A 406 3.96 -4.71 -2.62
C ALA A 406 3.42 -3.29 -2.54
N SER A 407 3.33 -2.65 -3.70
CA SER A 407 2.51 -1.48 -3.98
C SER A 407 1.55 -1.80 -5.13
N VAL A 408 0.45 -1.05 -5.19
CA VAL A 408 -0.45 -1.04 -6.33
C VAL A 408 -0.20 0.21 -7.13
N GLU A 409 0.03 0.04 -8.42
CA GLU A 409 0.31 1.08 -9.39
C GLU A 409 -0.86 1.20 -10.36
N ALA A 410 -1.33 2.42 -10.69
CA ALA A 410 -2.33 2.63 -11.72
C ALA A 410 -2.08 3.90 -12.51
N ASP A 411 -2.41 3.82 -13.81
CA ASP A 411 -2.29 4.94 -14.72
C ASP A 411 -3.46 4.99 -15.70
N ILE A 412 -3.67 6.18 -16.27
CA ILE A 412 -4.78 6.45 -17.18
C ILE A 412 -4.29 6.63 -18.62
N SER A 413 -5.18 6.31 -19.54
CA SER A 413 -5.02 6.58 -20.97
C SER A 413 -4.69 8.06 -21.25
N GLY A 414 -3.78 8.28 -22.19
CA GLY A 414 -3.46 9.62 -22.69
C GLY A 414 -2.20 10.25 -22.10
N ARG A 415 -1.50 9.55 -21.19
CA ARG A 415 -0.26 10.05 -20.57
C ARG A 415 1.01 9.44 -21.20
N LEU A 416 1.23 8.17 -21.05
CA LEU A 416 2.38 7.44 -21.61
C LEU A 416 2.02 6.61 -22.85
N ASN A 417 0.79 6.16 -22.91
CA ASN A 417 0.17 5.36 -23.94
C ASN A 417 -1.35 5.59 -23.93
N GLN A 418 -2.10 4.87 -24.75
CA GLN A 418 -3.56 5.01 -24.80
C GLN A 418 -4.32 4.04 -23.91
N TYR A 419 -3.68 3.40 -22.95
CA TYR A 419 -4.31 2.39 -22.07
C TYR A 419 -4.46 2.88 -20.63
N ASN A 420 -5.54 2.45 -19.99
CA ASN A 420 -5.72 2.51 -18.54
C ASN A 420 -5.17 1.21 -17.96
N THR A 421 -4.39 1.30 -16.90
CA THR A 421 -3.65 0.16 -16.32
C THR A 421 -3.75 0.16 -14.80
N VAL A 422 -3.75 -1.03 -14.20
CA VAL A 422 -3.54 -1.25 -12.77
C VAL A 422 -2.79 -2.56 -12.56
N TYR A 423 -1.74 -2.54 -11.73
CA TYR A 423 -0.85 -3.68 -11.57
C TYR A 423 -0.06 -3.61 -10.25
N PRO A 424 0.50 -4.74 -9.76
CA PRO A 424 1.34 -4.76 -8.57
C PRO A 424 2.80 -4.51 -8.91
N SER A 425 3.50 -3.84 -7.98
CA SER A 425 4.96 -3.70 -7.99
C SER A 425 5.51 -4.13 -6.63
N PHE A 426 6.61 -4.89 -6.62
CA PHE A 426 7.19 -5.50 -5.41
C PHE A 426 8.57 -4.90 -5.14
N ALA A 427 8.79 -4.38 -3.93
CA ALA A 427 10.08 -3.87 -3.49
C ALA A 427 10.98 -5.05 -3.04
N LEU A 428 11.94 -5.43 -3.89
CA LEU A 428 12.85 -6.56 -3.64
C LEU A 428 14.09 -6.17 -2.84
N SER A 429 14.44 -4.88 -2.83
CA SER A 429 15.55 -4.38 -2.02
C SER A 429 15.28 -2.96 -1.57
N SER A 430 15.32 -2.77 -0.27
CA SER A 430 15.21 -1.44 0.33
C SER A 430 16.55 -0.71 0.26
N MET A 431 16.49 0.62 0.10
CA MET A 431 17.66 1.47 0.11
C MET A 431 17.45 2.75 0.91
N GLU A 432 18.55 3.31 1.41
CA GLU A 432 18.60 4.66 2.00
C GLU A 432 19.66 5.50 1.31
N GLU A 433 19.39 6.79 1.18
CA GLU A 433 20.37 7.77 0.72
C GLU A 433 21.12 8.35 1.92
N VAL A 434 22.44 8.29 1.86
CA VAL A 434 23.33 8.81 2.90
C VAL A 434 24.14 9.97 2.34
N THR A 435 23.95 11.16 2.89
CA THR A 435 24.78 12.32 2.56
C THR A 435 26.07 12.26 3.37
N LEU A 436 27.18 12.09 2.68
CA LEU A 436 28.53 12.14 3.23
C LEU A 436 29.09 13.56 3.06
N THR A 437 29.36 14.25 4.15
CA THR A 437 29.93 15.60 4.12
C THR A 437 31.41 15.55 4.53
N ASN A 438 32.27 16.03 3.68
CA ASN A 438 33.68 16.21 3.96
C ASN A 438 34.04 17.70 3.79
N GLY A 439 33.91 18.47 4.87
CA GLY A 439 34.14 19.92 4.87
C GLY A 439 33.16 20.64 3.92
N TRP A 440 33.66 21.08 2.77
CA TRP A 440 32.91 21.90 1.81
C TRP A 440 32.20 21.08 0.72
N ARG A 441 32.37 19.77 0.69
CA ARG A 441 31.74 18.89 -0.31
C ARG A 441 30.82 17.91 0.38
N SER A 442 29.60 17.79 -0.14
CA SER A 442 28.68 16.72 0.19
C SER A 442 28.44 15.83 -1.04
N SER A 443 28.40 14.56 -0.84
CA SER A 443 27.98 13.58 -1.86
C SER A 443 26.93 12.64 -1.25
N THR A 444 25.91 12.34 -2.01
CA THR A 444 24.89 11.37 -1.61
C THR A 444 25.27 9.99 -2.17
N VAL A 445 25.27 8.99 -1.30
CA VAL A 445 25.58 7.60 -1.64
C VAL A 445 24.35 6.75 -1.28
N LYS A 446 23.93 5.91 -2.21
CA LYS A 446 22.85 4.94 -1.97
C LYS A 446 23.39 3.73 -1.23
N ARG A 447 22.69 3.30 -0.21
CA ARG A 447 23.02 2.16 0.60
C ARG A 447 21.85 1.18 0.57
N PHE A 448 22.14 -0.07 0.21
CA PHE A 448 21.16 -1.13 0.07
C PHE A 448 21.17 -2.05 1.30
N GLN A 449 20.05 -2.73 1.52
CA GLN A 449 19.98 -3.80 2.51
C GLN A 449 21.03 -4.90 2.24
N ALA A 450 21.45 -5.59 3.29
CA ALA A 450 22.55 -6.56 3.19
C ALA A 450 22.13 -7.89 2.55
N GLN A 451 20.87 -8.28 2.72
CA GLN A 451 20.33 -9.53 2.19
C GLN A 451 19.21 -9.23 1.19
N PRO A 452 19.18 -9.87 0.02
CA PRO A 452 18.11 -9.70 -0.96
C PRO A 452 16.78 -10.30 -0.47
N PHE A 453 15.69 -9.95 -1.15
CA PHE A 453 14.38 -10.55 -0.96
C PHE A 453 14.35 -11.95 -1.61
N HIS A 454 13.88 -12.95 -0.88
CA HIS A 454 13.85 -14.33 -1.32
C HIS A 454 12.46 -14.98 -1.27
N ASN A 455 11.46 -14.30 -0.68
CA ASN A 455 10.13 -14.85 -0.51
C ASN A 455 9.40 -15.00 -1.86
N GLU A 456 8.40 -15.89 -1.91
CA GLU A 456 7.50 -16.04 -3.05
C GLU A 456 6.74 -14.74 -3.31
N ILE A 457 6.46 -14.48 -4.58
CA ILE A 457 5.55 -13.45 -5.08
C ILE A 457 4.42 -14.16 -5.82
N ALA A 458 3.16 -13.82 -5.51
CA ALA A 458 2.02 -14.39 -6.22
C ALA A 458 0.83 -13.45 -6.27
N VAL A 459 0.16 -13.43 -7.44
CA VAL A 459 -1.07 -12.69 -7.70
C VAL A 459 -2.11 -13.65 -8.25
N VAL A 460 -3.32 -13.61 -7.71
CA VAL A 460 -4.47 -14.42 -8.13
C VAL A 460 -5.49 -13.50 -8.79
N TYR A 461 -5.87 -13.80 -10.01
CA TYR A 461 -6.88 -13.07 -10.77
C TYR A 461 -8.19 -13.87 -10.78
N ASP A 462 -9.26 -13.24 -10.30
CA ASP A 462 -10.63 -13.77 -10.28
C ASP A 462 -11.48 -12.97 -11.26
N PHE A 463 -12.19 -13.63 -12.18
CA PHE A 463 -12.92 -12.97 -13.24
C PHE A 463 -14.40 -12.80 -12.89
N LEU A 464 -14.97 -11.67 -13.34
CA LEU A 464 -16.36 -11.30 -13.05
C LEU A 464 -17.08 -10.96 -14.36
N ASP A 465 -18.39 -11.21 -14.38
CA ASP A 465 -19.23 -10.89 -15.52
C ASP A 465 -20.56 -10.26 -15.11
N SER A 466 -21.26 -9.69 -16.07
CA SER A 466 -22.61 -9.17 -15.95
C SER A 466 -22.78 -8.20 -14.74
N GLU A 467 -23.74 -8.44 -13.86
CA GLU A 467 -24.00 -7.60 -12.69
C GLU A 467 -22.88 -7.65 -11.64
N ASP A 468 -22.10 -8.74 -11.62
CA ASP A 468 -20.99 -8.90 -10.69
C ASP A 468 -19.73 -8.14 -11.15
N ALA A 469 -19.67 -7.68 -12.41
CA ALA A 469 -18.56 -6.85 -12.91
C ALA A 469 -18.59 -5.43 -12.31
N SER A 470 -18.56 -5.35 -10.99
CA SER A 470 -18.63 -4.10 -10.21
C SER A 470 -17.74 -4.18 -8.98
N TYR A 471 -17.41 -3.02 -8.36
CA TYR A 471 -16.64 -3.03 -7.11
C TYR A 471 -17.35 -3.77 -5.96
N SER A 472 -18.70 -3.82 -5.98
CA SER A 472 -19.46 -4.63 -5.03
C SER A 472 -19.29 -6.13 -5.29
N GLY A 473 -19.29 -6.55 -6.55
CA GLY A 473 -19.00 -7.92 -6.94
C GLY A 473 -17.54 -8.31 -6.64
N MET A 474 -16.57 -7.39 -6.92
CA MET A 474 -15.17 -7.58 -6.52
C MET A 474 -15.03 -7.77 -5.01
N ALA A 475 -15.76 -6.99 -4.19
CA ALA A 475 -15.76 -7.13 -2.74
C ALA A 475 -16.37 -8.46 -2.29
N SER A 476 -17.44 -8.93 -2.95
CA SER A 476 -18.03 -10.25 -2.70
C SER A 476 -17.05 -11.37 -3.01
N LYS A 477 -16.38 -11.32 -4.17
CA LYS A 477 -15.34 -12.30 -4.55
C LYS A 477 -14.17 -12.31 -3.56
N TYR A 478 -13.70 -11.13 -3.14
CA TYR A 478 -12.62 -11.07 -2.14
C TYR A 478 -13.05 -11.61 -0.78
N ARG A 479 -14.27 -11.33 -0.34
CA ARG A 479 -14.86 -11.93 0.87
C ARG A 479 -14.91 -13.46 0.76
N ASP A 480 -15.37 -14.00 -0.37
CA ASP A 480 -15.44 -15.43 -0.61
C ASP A 480 -14.03 -16.07 -0.62
N TYR A 481 -13.06 -15.40 -1.21
CA TYR A 481 -11.64 -15.79 -1.13
C TYR A 481 -11.16 -15.86 0.32
N LEU A 482 -11.45 -14.86 1.16
CA LEU A 482 -11.07 -14.85 2.57
C LEU A 482 -11.80 -15.95 3.37
N ILE A 483 -13.08 -16.23 3.08
CA ILE A 483 -13.82 -17.33 3.69
C ILE A 483 -13.20 -18.68 3.30
N GLY A 484 -12.88 -18.87 2.03
CA GLY A 484 -12.21 -20.08 1.53
C GLY A 484 -10.86 -20.33 2.22
N GLN A 485 -10.13 -19.26 2.52
CA GLN A 485 -8.88 -19.29 3.29
C GLN A 485 -9.11 -19.45 4.81
N LYS A 486 -10.36 -19.58 5.28
CA LYS A 486 -10.75 -19.61 6.70
C LYS A 486 -10.32 -18.36 7.49
N LYS A 487 -10.20 -17.23 6.80
CA LYS A 487 -9.81 -15.94 7.40
C LYS A 487 -11.01 -15.14 7.90
N LEU A 488 -12.23 -15.48 7.48
CA LEU A 488 -13.46 -14.84 7.94
C LEU A 488 -14.47 -15.88 8.40
N THR A 489 -15.18 -15.55 9.48
CA THR A 489 -16.29 -16.34 10.02
C THR A 489 -17.47 -15.42 10.25
N ARG A 490 -18.67 -15.83 9.81
CA ARG A 490 -19.89 -15.01 9.97
C ARG A 490 -20.20 -14.75 11.44
N LEU A 491 -20.67 -13.55 11.74
CA LEU A 491 -21.13 -13.16 13.07
C LEU A 491 -22.40 -13.96 13.46
N ALA A 492 -22.59 -14.13 14.75
CA ALA A 492 -23.79 -14.82 15.29
C ALA A 492 -25.08 -14.03 15.00
N ASP A 493 -26.21 -14.75 14.96
CA ASP A 493 -27.52 -14.15 14.64
C ASP A 493 -28.01 -13.12 15.66
N ASP A 494 -27.56 -13.23 16.92
CA ASP A 494 -27.89 -12.33 18.03
C ASP A 494 -26.89 -11.18 18.20
N THR A 495 -26.02 -10.94 17.21
CA THR A 495 -25.04 -9.84 17.26
C THR A 495 -25.74 -8.48 17.18
N THR A 496 -25.51 -7.66 18.19
CA THR A 496 -26.06 -6.30 18.34
C THR A 496 -25.14 -5.25 17.74
N LEU A 497 -25.66 -4.04 17.48
CA LEU A 497 -24.82 -2.90 17.09
C LEU A 497 -24.00 -2.43 18.30
N PRO A 498 -22.66 -2.48 18.28
CA PRO A 498 -21.83 -2.02 19.39
C PRO A 498 -21.77 -0.49 19.46
N PHE A 499 -21.50 0.02 20.67
CA PHE A 499 -21.02 1.37 20.91
C PHE A 499 -19.56 1.28 21.35
N TYR A 500 -18.64 1.79 20.54
CA TYR A 500 -17.23 1.83 20.91
C TYR A 500 -16.91 3.09 21.70
N VAL A 501 -16.20 2.94 22.80
CA VAL A 501 -15.63 4.04 23.56
C VAL A 501 -14.21 3.73 23.98
N GLU A 502 -13.30 4.63 23.68
CA GLU A 502 -11.95 4.63 24.25
C GLU A 502 -11.93 5.53 25.48
N LEU A 503 -11.48 5.02 26.63
CA LEU A 503 -11.21 5.84 27.80
C LEU A 503 -9.71 5.93 28.06
N ILE A 504 -9.24 7.19 28.18
CA ILE A 504 -7.84 7.48 28.48
C ILE A 504 -7.64 7.41 30.01
N GLY A 505 -6.95 6.40 30.47
CA GLY A 505 -6.64 6.17 31.88
C GLY A 505 -5.66 7.18 32.44
N GLY A 506 -4.50 7.30 31.80
CA GLY A 506 -3.52 8.29 32.22
C GLY A 506 -2.40 8.54 31.26
N ILE A 507 -1.75 9.69 31.43
CA ILE A 507 -0.73 10.22 30.54
C ILE A 507 0.55 10.59 31.30
N PRO A 508 1.72 10.57 30.67
CA PRO A 508 2.93 11.17 31.20
C PRO A 508 2.81 12.70 31.22
N LYS A 509 3.18 13.35 32.33
CA LYS A 509 3.16 14.81 32.48
C LYS A 509 4.43 15.29 33.16
N LYS A 510 5.09 16.29 32.60
CA LYS A 510 6.22 16.95 33.27
C LYS A 510 5.69 17.86 34.41
N LYS A 511 6.13 17.58 35.65
CA LYS A 511 5.86 18.44 36.83
C LYS A 511 7.18 18.99 37.37
N PHE A 512 7.07 20.06 38.17
CA PHE A 512 8.24 20.70 38.75
C PHE A 512 8.17 20.65 40.26
N PHE A 513 9.26 20.25 40.89
CA PHE A 513 9.44 20.36 42.33
C PHE A 513 10.67 21.21 42.61
N LEU A 514 10.48 22.34 43.27
CA LEU A 514 11.52 23.36 43.52
C LEU A 514 12.28 23.78 42.22
N GLY A 515 11.57 23.87 41.10
CA GLY A 515 12.15 24.23 39.78
C GLY A 515 12.84 23.09 39.03
N ILE A 516 12.91 21.89 39.61
CA ILE A 516 13.47 20.72 38.98
C ILE A 516 12.35 19.94 38.27
N PRO A 517 12.42 19.72 36.94
CA PRO A 517 11.44 18.92 36.22
C PRO A 517 11.56 17.44 36.61
N TYR A 518 10.42 16.79 36.72
CA TYR A 518 10.32 15.33 36.86
C TYR A 518 9.13 14.79 36.06
N SER A 519 9.24 13.56 35.54
CA SER A 519 8.12 12.87 34.91
C SER A 519 7.15 12.39 35.98
N ALA A 520 5.88 12.69 35.78
CA ALA A 520 4.80 12.24 36.65
C ALA A 520 3.70 11.62 35.81
N TYR A 521 3.05 10.61 36.35
CA TYR A 521 1.83 10.06 35.81
C TYR A 521 0.62 10.91 36.24
N GLU A 522 -0.18 11.36 35.28
CA GLU A 522 -1.42 12.11 35.50
C GLU A 522 -2.61 11.25 35.18
N PRO A 523 -3.45 10.86 36.13
CA PRO A 523 -4.67 10.11 35.86
C PRO A 523 -5.70 11.02 35.20
N LEU A 524 -6.33 10.53 34.12
CA LEU A 524 -7.41 11.20 33.42
C LEU A 524 -8.75 10.50 33.64
N THR A 525 -8.75 9.17 33.76
CA THR A 525 -9.94 8.38 34.12
C THR A 525 -9.50 7.22 34.97
N THR A 526 -9.98 7.12 36.19
CA THR A 526 -9.78 5.95 37.08
C THR A 526 -10.72 4.82 36.66
N PHE A 527 -10.48 3.59 37.13
CA PHE A 527 -11.37 2.46 36.88
C PHE A 527 -12.76 2.63 37.50
N GLU A 528 -12.86 3.37 38.61
CA GLU A 528 -14.14 3.73 39.25
C GLU A 528 -14.90 4.76 38.39
N GLU A 529 -14.24 5.81 37.94
CA GLU A 529 -14.82 6.81 37.03
C GLU A 529 -15.20 6.20 35.66
N ALA A 530 -14.44 5.21 35.16
CA ALA A 530 -14.80 4.47 33.96
C ALA A 530 -16.13 3.70 34.17
N GLN A 531 -16.31 3.08 35.32
CA GLN A 531 -17.56 2.41 35.65
C GLN A 531 -18.72 3.41 35.77
N GLU A 532 -18.50 4.61 36.28
CA GLU A 532 -19.51 5.68 36.35
C GLU A 532 -19.95 6.11 34.93
N ILE A 533 -18.99 6.33 34.02
CA ILE A 533 -19.27 6.68 32.62
C ILE A 533 -20.09 5.57 31.94
N VAL A 534 -19.68 4.31 32.07
CA VAL A 534 -20.39 3.17 31.46
C VAL A 534 -21.81 3.06 32.00
N LYS A 535 -22.01 3.27 33.30
CA LYS A 535 -23.34 3.30 33.93
C LYS A 535 -24.20 4.43 33.39
N GLU A 536 -23.65 5.63 33.25
CA GLU A 536 -24.37 6.78 32.65
C GLU A 536 -24.78 6.49 31.21
N MET A 537 -23.89 5.85 30.39
CA MET A 537 -24.25 5.41 29.05
C MET A 537 -25.39 4.41 29.03
N GLN A 538 -25.37 3.43 29.95
CA GLN A 538 -26.42 2.42 30.10
C GLN A 538 -27.76 3.10 30.49
N ASP A 539 -27.75 4.02 31.44
CA ASP A 539 -28.93 4.78 31.88
C ASP A 539 -29.51 5.65 30.72
N LEU A 540 -28.69 6.05 29.72
CA LEU A 540 -29.08 6.74 28.50
C LEU A 540 -29.55 5.81 27.39
N GLY A 541 -29.56 4.47 27.59
CA GLY A 541 -30.12 3.49 26.67
C GLY A 541 -29.11 2.85 25.72
N VAL A 542 -27.81 3.00 25.94
CA VAL A 542 -26.76 2.27 25.17
C VAL A 542 -26.74 0.81 25.63
N GLN A 543 -26.93 -0.12 24.69
CA GLN A 543 -27.18 -1.53 24.98
C GLN A 543 -25.96 -2.45 24.85
N ASP A 544 -24.96 -2.07 24.03
CA ASP A 544 -23.77 -2.88 23.76
C ASP A 544 -22.53 -1.97 23.79
N ILE A 545 -21.81 -1.98 24.90
CA ILE A 545 -20.65 -1.10 25.12
C ILE A 545 -19.37 -1.92 24.99
N GLN A 546 -18.52 -1.51 24.04
CA GLN A 546 -17.19 -2.07 23.81
C GLN A 546 -16.15 -1.04 24.24
N LEU A 547 -15.63 -1.18 25.46
CA LEU A 547 -14.72 -0.23 26.11
C LEU A 547 -13.27 -0.59 25.83
N GLN A 548 -12.58 0.20 25.03
CA GLN A 548 -11.13 0.23 24.93
C GLN A 548 -10.56 1.09 26.05
N TYR A 549 -9.60 0.58 26.83
CA TYR A 549 -9.04 1.32 27.94
C TYR A 549 -7.53 1.51 27.76
N THR A 550 -7.14 2.72 27.38
CA THR A 550 -5.77 3.08 27.00
C THR A 550 -5.03 3.72 28.18
N GLY A 551 -3.74 3.44 28.33
CA GLY A 551 -2.91 4.09 29.37
C GLY A 551 -3.12 3.57 30.78
N TRP A 552 -3.40 2.28 30.95
CA TRP A 552 -3.73 1.65 32.24
C TRP A 552 -2.52 1.09 33.01
N PHE A 553 -1.35 0.98 32.38
CA PHE A 553 -0.16 0.32 32.95
C PHE A 553 1.14 1.00 32.50
N ASN A 554 2.25 0.70 33.16
CA ASN A 554 3.62 1.03 32.81
C ASN A 554 3.86 2.48 32.34
N GLY A 555 3.20 3.48 32.96
CA GLY A 555 3.46 4.89 32.67
C GLY A 555 2.42 5.61 31.80
N GLY A 556 1.35 4.96 31.39
CA GLY A 556 0.22 5.59 30.71
C GLY A 556 0.11 5.26 29.22
N VAL A 557 -0.49 6.16 28.42
CA VAL A 557 -0.72 5.98 26.99
C VAL A 557 0.58 5.62 26.23
N HIS A 558 1.66 6.31 26.54
CA HIS A 558 3.01 5.98 26.06
C HIS A 558 3.72 5.08 27.09
N HIS A 559 3.23 3.84 27.24
CA HIS A 559 3.79 2.92 28.20
C HIS A 559 5.23 2.48 27.83
N ASP A 560 6.00 2.10 28.85
CA ASP A 560 7.30 1.45 28.67
C ASP A 560 7.15 0.09 27.97
N LEU A 561 8.30 -0.52 27.59
CA LEU A 561 8.34 -1.83 26.93
C LEU A 561 7.43 -2.85 27.66
N PRO A 562 6.38 -3.37 26.99
CA PRO A 562 5.33 -4.16 27.64
C PRO A 562 5.77 -5.63 27.86
N LYS A 563 6.96 -5.82 28.43
CA LYS A 563 7.47 -7.16 28.77
C LYS A 563 6.89 -7.70 30.08
N SER A 564 6.38 -6.81 30.93
CA SER A 564 5.72 -7.10 32.19
C SER A 564 4.64 -6.06 32.45
N ILE A 565 3.66 -6.37 33.29
CA ILE A 565 2.51 -5.50 33.58
C ILE A 565 2.59 -4.96 35.00
N GLN A 566 2.62 -3.63 35.10
CA GLN A 566 2.40 -2.93 36.35
C GLN A 566 1.17 -2.02 36.24
N VAL A 567 0.01 -2.51 36.65
CA VAL A 567 -1.23 -1.70 36.65
C VAL A 567 -1.05 -0.47 37.53
N ASP A 568 -1.40 0.71 37.02
CA ASP A 568 -1.16 1.96 37.70
C ASP A 568 -2.05 2.09 38.97
N LYS A 569 -1.40 2.38 40.12
CA LYS A 569 -2.08 2.50 41.41
C LYS A 569 -3.01 3.72 41.49
N LYS A 570 -2.73 4.78 40.76
CA LYS A 570 -3.56 6.00 40.73
C LYS A 570 -4.87 5.80 39.99
N LEU A 571 -4.97 4.77 39.16
CA LEU A 571 -6.22 4.36 38.52
C LEU A 571 -7.06 3.40 39.36
N GLY A 572 -6.52 2.88 40.48
CA GLY A 572 -7.16 1.86 41.33
C GLY A 572 -6.37 0.56 41.39
N GLY A 573 -5.25 0.43 40.62
CA GLY A 573 -4.41 -0.77 40.59
C GLY A 573 -5.14 -2.00 40.05
N ALA A 574 -4.53 -3.18 40.16
CA ALA A 574 -5.09 -4.44 39.66
C ALA A 574 -6.49 -4.74 40.20
N LYS A 575 -6.76 -4.38 41.42
CA LYS A 575 -8.10 -4.59 42.05
C LYS A 575 -9.18 -3.74 41.42
N GLY A 576 -8.88 -2.45 41.10
CA GLY A 576 -9.81 -1.57 40.43
C GLY A 576 -10.11 -2.08 39.01
N LEU A 577 -9.06 -2.52 38.26
CA LEU A 577 -9.23 -3.13 36.96
C LEU A 577 -10.10 -4.39 36.98
N GLN A 578 -9.89 -5.29 37.95
CA GLN A 578 -10.71 -6.49 38.14
C GLN A 578 -12.17 -6.15 38.53
N SER A 579 -12.39 -5.09 39.31
CA SER A 579 -13.75 -4.60 39.64
C SER A 579 -14.46 -4.07 38.40
N LEU A 580 -13.77 -3.27 37.56
CA LEU A 580 -14.30 -2.82 36.29
C LEU A 580 -14.62 -3.99 35.34
N GLN A 581 -13.72 -4.98 35.23
CA GLN A 581 -13.95 -6.19 34.43
C GLN A 581 -15.19 -6.95 34.87
N ALA A 582 -15.35 -7.15 36.19
CA ALA A 582 -16.51 -7.84 36.72
C ALA A 582 -17.82 -7.09 36.39
N TYR A 583 -17.82 -5.77 36.54
CA TYR A 583 -18.98 -4.94 36.19
C TYR A 583 -19.33 -5.03 34.69
N MET A 584 -18.32 -4.91 33.80
CA MET A 584 -18.54 -5.02 32.37
C MET A 584 -19.09 -6.38 31.98
N GLN A 585 -18.52 -7.44 32.52
CA GLN A 585 -18.97 -8.81 32.25
C GLN A 585 -20.39 -9.10 32.79
N GLU A 586 -20.75 -8.60 33.97
CA GLU A 586 -22.09 -8.74 34.55
C GLU A 586 -23.17 -8.08 33.68
N ASN A 587 -22.82 -7.01 32.97
CA ASN A 587 -23.72 -6.29 32.08
C ASN A 587 -23.61 -6.75 30.60
N GLY A 588 -22.78 -7.74 30.29
CA GLY A 588 -22.57 -8.23 28.90
C GLY A 588 -21.74 -7.31 28.01
N PHE A 589 -20.97 -6.40 28.60
CA PHE A 589 -20.13 -5.42 27.91
C PHE A 589 -18.69 -5.93 27.77
N GLY A 590 -17.98 -5.42 26.72
CA GLY A 590 -16.56 -5.72 26.47
C GLY A 590 -15.63 -4.73 27.18
N LEU A 591 -14.53 -5.23 27.78
CA LEU A 591 -13.40 -4.40 28.27
C LEU A 591 -12.12 -4.87 27.59
N TYR A 592 -11.51 -3.97 26.83
CA TYR A 592 -10.31 -4.19 26.01
C TYR A 592 -9.16 -3.29 26.50
N PRO A 593 -8.39 -3.72 27.52
CA PRO A 593 -7.18 -3.00 27.91
C PRO A 593 -6.18 -2.96 26.77
N ASP A 594 -5.69 -1.76 26.45
CA ASP A 594 -4.89 -1.51 25.25
C ASP A 594 -3.39 -1.71 25.48
N VAL A 595 -2.68 -2.21 24.44
CA VAL A 595 -1.23 -2.38 24.43
C VAL A 595 -0.64 -2.19 23.03
N SER A 596 0.58 -1.61 22.97
CA SER A 596 1.43 -1.48 21.79
C SER A 596 2.67 -2.38 21.95
N PHE A 597 3.00 -3.18 20.94
CA PHE A 597 4.15 -4.09 20.94
C PHE A 597 5.24 -3.72 19.96
N LEU A 598 4.92 -2.95 18.91
CA LEU A 598 5.84 -2.62 17.82
C LEU A 598 6.51 -1.26 17.98
N GLU A 599 5.94 -0.37 18.79
CA GLU A 599 6.49 0.95 19.10
C GLU A 599 6.48 1.21 20.61
N VAL A 600 7.56 1.78 21.12
CA VAL A 600 7.65 2.18 22.51
C VAL A 600 8.23 3.58 22.65
N PHE A 601 7.79 4.31 23.69
CA PHE A 601 8.28 5.63 24.08
C PHE A 601 8.89 5.57 25.48
N PRO A 602 10.09 4.97 25.63
CA PRO A 602 10.63 4.68 26.96
C PRO A 602 11.04 5.94 27.70
N GLU A 603 10.91 5.94 29.01
CA GLU A 603 11.65 6.88 29.86
C GLU A 603 13.17 6.62 29.69
N ALA A 604 13.97 7.67 29.62
CA ALA A 604 15.30 7.73 28.98
C ALA A 604 16.35 6.68 29.41
N ASP A 605 16.20 6.01 30.57
CA ASP A 605 17.27 5.16 31.14
C ASP A 605 16.96 3.64 31.16
N ALA A 606 15.72 3.21 30.84
CA ALA A 606 15.30 1.81 30.97
C ALA A 606 15.38 0.99 29.67
N PHE A 607 15.40 1.66 28.52
CA PHE A 607 15.33 1.00 27.20
C PHE A 607 16.67 0.47 26.71
N LYS A 608 16.73 -0.85 26.49
CA LYS A 608 17.92 -1.47 25.88
C LYS A 608 17.86 -1.28 24.37
N LYS A 609 18.85 -0.60 23.80
CA LYS A 609 18.97 -0.35 22.35
C LYS A 609 18.98 -1.62 21.47
N SER A 610 19.16 -2.80 22.08
CA SER A 610 19.06 -4.10 21.39
C SER A 610 17.62 -4.48 21.05
N TYR A 611 16.61 -3.85 21.65
CA TYR A 611 15.22 -4.04 21.28
C TYR A 611 14.77 -3.19 20.10
N ALA A 612 15.57 -2.20 19.70
CA ALA A 612 15.20 -1.33 18.58
C ALA A 612 15.66 -1.90 17.24
N SER A 613 14.79 -1.85 16.24
CA SER A 613 15.11 -2.07 14.84
C SER A 613 16.22 -1.13 14.37
N ARG A 614 16.92 -1.53 13.33
CA ARG A 614 17.96 -0.75 12.67
C ARG A 614 17.52 -0.32 11.29
N GLN A 615 17.86 0.92 10.95
CA GLN A 615 17.85 1.42 9.59
C GLN A 615 18.98 0.76 8.77
N ILE A 616 18.91 0.83 7.44
CA ILE A 616 19.97 0.36 6.52
C ILE A 616 21.32 1.03 6.83
N THR A 617 21.28 2.28 7.29
CA THR A 617 22.46 3.03 7.77
C THR A 617 23.08 2.47 9.05
N GLY A 618 22.36 1.60 9.77
CA GLY A 618 22.75 1.05 11.07
C GLY A 618 22.33 1.93 12.26
N LYS A 619 21.67 3.07 12.02
CA LYS A 619 21.06 3.88 13.08
C LYS A 619 19.85 3.15 13.66
N LEU A 620 19.43 3.52 14.88
CA LEU A 620 18.19 3.03 15.45
C LEU A 620 17.00 3.60 14.67
N ALA A 621 16.00 2.78 14.42
CA ALA A 621 14.71 3.21 13.89
C ALA A 621 13.95 3.94 15.00
N GLN A 622 13.74 5.24 14.84
CA GLN A 622 13.11 6.13 15.79
C GLN A 622 11.81 6.66 15.26
N VAL A 623 10.83 6.80 16.12
CA VAL A 623 9.55 7.44 15.85
C VAL A 623 9.47 8.72 16.68
N PHE A 624 9.03 9.80 16.07
CA PHE A 624 8.91 11.10 16.74
C PHE A 624 7.44 11.54 16.76
N PRO A 625 6.99 12.20 17.82
CA PRO A 625 5.69 12.87 17.79
C PRO A 625 5.72 14.02 16.77
N TYR A 626 4.55 14.51 16.40
CA TYR A 626 4.39 15.62 15.47
C TYR A 626 3.84 16.84 16.19
N ARG A 627 4.28 18.04 15.77
CA ARG A 627 3.71 19.31 16.22
C ARG A 627 2.45 19.60 15.40
N MET A 628 1.29 19.48 16.00
CA MET A 628 0.00 19.70 15.32
C MET A 628 -0.14 21.08 14.69
N SER A 629 0.54 22.10 15.23
CA SER A 629 0.55 23.45 14.66
C SER A 629 1.28 23.58 13.33
N THR A 630 2.21 22.67 13.01
CA THR A 630 3.04 22.71 11.80
C THR A 630 2.96 21.42 10.98
N PHE A 631 2.38 20.38 11.53
CA PHE A 631 2.37 19.00 10.99
C PHE A 631 3.78 18.41 10.76
N MET A 632 4.80 19.05 11.34
CA MET A 632 6.19 18.61 11.22
C MET A 632 6.59 17.76 12.42
N ARG A 633 7.52 16.84 12.18
CA ARG A 633 8.16 16.02 13.23
C ARG A 633 8.75 16.90 14.33
N ASP A 634 8.46 16.56 15.60
CA ASP A 634 9.03 17.23 16.76
C ASP A 634 10.33 16.57 17.22
N GLU A 635 11.46 17.07 16.74
CA GLU A 635 12.79 16.56 17.12
C GLU A 635 13.27 17.02 18.51
N GLU A 636 12.53 17.93 19.14
CA GLU A 636 12.84 18.39 20.51
C GLU A 636 12.23 17.45 21.58
N SER A 637 11.20 16.70 21.22
CA SER A 637 10.64 15.67 22.08
C SER A 637 11.47 14.39 22.04
N PRO A 638 11.55 13.63 23.15
CA PRO A 638 12.21 12.34 23.17
C PRO A 638 11.60 11.41 22.13
N PRO A 639 12.40 10.72 21.31
CA PRO A 639 11.89 9.77 20.31
C PRO A 639 11.40 8.48 20.97
N GLY A 640 10.38 7.88 20.35
CA GLY A 640 10.08 6.46 20.47
C GLY A 640 11.01 5.61 19.61
N TYR A 641 10.87 4.30 19.72
CA TYR A 641 11.66 3.33 18.97
C TYR A 641 10.75 2.26 18.38
N VAL A 642 11.05 1.88 17.15
CA VAL A 642 10.47 0.70 16.50
C VAL A 642 11.13 -0.54 17.09
N ILE A 643 10.32 -1.48 17.58
CA ILE A 643 10.81 -2.75 18.16
C ILE A 643 11.21 -3.70 17.04
N THR A 644 12.38 -4.33 17.18
CA THR A 644 12.83 -5.36 16.23
C THR A 644 11.89 -6.57 16.25
N PRO A 645 11.45 -7.07 15.08
CA PRO A 645 10.62 -8.27 15.01
C PRO A 645 11.23 -9.47 15.75
N GLU A 646 12.57 -9.55 15.86
CA GLU A 646 13.26 -10.59 16.63
C GLU A 646 12.88 -10.58 18.12
N ALA A 647 12.61 -9.40 18.69
CA ALA A 647 12.31 -9.25 20.11
C ALA A 647 10.82 -9.41 20.44
N VAL A 648 9.94 -9.18 19.48
CA VAL A 648 8.46 -9.16 19.68
C VAL A 648 7.95 -10.43 20.34
N PRO A 649 8.33 -11.66 19.93
CA PRO A 649 7.83 -12.88 20.56
C PRO A 649 8.15 -12.98 22.06
N GLY A 650 9.35 -12.56 22.47
CA GLY A 650 9.74 -12.55 23.89
C GLY A 650 9.00 -11.50 24.72
N ILE A 651 8.66 -10.37 24.11
CA ILE A 651 7.90 -9.28 24.74
C ILE A 651 6.45 -9.73 24.95
N VAL A 652 5.78 -10.20 23.88
CA VAL A 652 4.40 -10.68 23.92
C VAL A 652 4.25 -11.83 24.93
N ASN A 653 5.17 -12.79 24.93
CA ASN A 653 5.14 -13.91 25.87
C ASN A 653 5.24 -13.42 27.33
N GLY A 654 6.16 -12.49 27.63
CA GLY A 654 6.28 -11.90 28.96
C GLY A 654 5.02 -11.14 29.39
N PHE A 655 4.44 -10.35 28.48
CA PHE A 655 3.18 -9.64 28.71
C PHE A 655 2.03 -10.61 29.02
N MET A 656 1.84 -11.64 28.21
CA MET A 656 0.73 -12.59 28.37
C MET A 656 0.84 -13.42 29.66
N GLN A 657 2.07 -13.69 30.14
CA GLN A 657 2.27 -14.32 31.43
C GLN A 657 1.76 -13.48 32.61
N ASP A 658 1.91 -12.16 32.56
CA ASP A 658 1.41 -11.22 33.56
C ASP A 658 -0.07 -10.86 33.34
N TYR A 659 -0.56 -10.96 32.07
CA TYR A 659 -1.96 -10.67 31.72
C TYR A 659 -2.94 -11.72 32.18
N ALA A 660 -2.62 -13.00 32.02
CA ALA A 660 -3.49 -14.12 32.37
C ALA A 660 -3.97 -14.10 33.84
N PRO A 661 -3.11 -13.79 34.84
CA PRO A 661 -3.56 -13.69 36.24
C PRO A 661 -4.52 -12.53 36.52
N LEU A 662 -4.66 -11.55 35.63
CA LEU A 662 -5.61 -10.44 35.81
C LEU A 662 -7.07 -10.87 35.58
N GLY A 663 -7.31 -12.03 34.92
CA GLY A 663 -8.65 -12.57 34.69
C GLY A 663 -9.44 -11.83 33.60
N LEU A 664 -8.73 -11.15 32.70
CA LEU A 664 -9.31 -10.41 31.57
C LEU A 664 -9.55 -11.37 30.40
N ASN A 665 -10.68 -11.20 29.72
CA ASN A 665 -11.11 -12.06 28.59
C ASN A 665 -11.06 -11.38 27.22
N ALA A 666 -10.55 -10.15 27.15
CA ALA A 666 -10.39 -9.39 25.92
C ALA A 666 -9.19 -8.46 26.01
N ILE A 667 -8.64 -8.04 24.88
CA ILE A 667 -7.47 -7.14 24.77
C ILE A 667 -7.56 -6.30 23.52
N SER A 668 -7.11 -5.04 23.61
CA SER A 668 -6.86 -4.17 22.46
C SER A 668 -5.39 -4.23 22.05
N LEU A 669 -5.14 -4.42 20.75
CA LEU A 669 -3.82 -4.49 20.15
C LEU A 669 -3.66 -3.30 19.18
N ARG A 670 -3.02 -2.23 19.66
CA ARG A 670 -2.92 -0.95 18.95
C ARG A 670 -2.18 -1.06 17.62
N ASP A 671 -1.10 -1.82 17.55
CA ASP A 671 -0.16 -1.79 16.44
C ASP A 671 -0.03 -3.10 15.65
N LEU A 672 -0.31 -4.27 16.25
CA LEU A 672 -0.17 -5.55 15.54
C LEU A 672 -1.12 -5.70 14.35
N GLY A 673 -2.26 -5.01 14.36
CA GLY A 673 -3.23 -4.97 13.24
C GLY A 673 -2.99 -3.82 12.26
N ASP A 674 -2.08 -2.89 12.55
CA ASP A 674 -1.91 -1.64 11.82
C ASP A 674 -0.54 -1.43 11.18
N GLN A 675 0.52 -1.98 11.77
CA GLN A 675 1.90 -1.66 11.38
C GLN A 675 2.71 -2.91 11.02
N LEU A 676 3.62 -2.74 10.05
CA LEU A 676 4.66 -3.71 9.69
C LEU A 676 5.99 -2.99 9.49
N ASN A 677 6.98 -3.33 10.30
CA ASN A 677 8.29 -2.69 10.27
C ASN A 677 9.41 -3.73 10.12
N SER A 678 10.40 -3.44 9.28
CA SER A 678 11.60 -4.25 9.07
C SER A 678 12.64 -4.05 10.18
N ASP A 679 13.67 -4.89 10.18
CA ASP A 679 14.94 -4.65 10.89
C ASP A 679 16.11 -4.87 9.93
N TYR A 680 16.89 -3.81 9.64
CA TYR A 680 18.07 -3.89 8.78
C TYR A 680 19.37 -4.07 9.57
N ASN A 681 19.28 -4.73 10.72
CA ASN A 681 20.46 -5.18 11.44
C ASN A 681 21.30 -6.13 10.55
N ARG A 682 22.53 -5.74 10.23
CA ARG A 682 23.40 -6.50 9.30
C ARG A 682 23.68 -7.93 9.73
N ALA A 683 23.63 -8.20 11.03
CA ALA A 683 23.83 -9.55 11.56
C ALA A 683 22.61 -10.46 11.31
N ASN A 684 21.42 -9.88 11.25
CA ASN A 684 20.15 -10.57 11.02
C ASN A 684 19.15 -9.58 10.43
N VAL A 685 19.07 -9.53 9.10
CA VAL A 685 18.10 -8.70 8.40
C VAL A 685 16.74 -9.39 8.41
N ILE A 686 15.72 -8.69 8.87
CA ILE A 686 14.32 -9.15 8.82
C ILE A 686 13.58 -8.19 7.91
N ASN A 687 13.22 -8.65 6.72
CA ASN A 687 12.43 -7.87 5.78
C ASN A 687 10.97 -7.78 6.23
N ARG A 688 10.19 -6.94 5.55
CA ARG A 688 8.80 -6.65 5.93
C ARG A 688 7.87 -7.87 5.81
N GLU A 689 8.13 -8.78 4.85
CA GLU A 689 7.37 -10.02 4.70
C GLU A 689 7.65 -10.98 5.88
N GLN A 690 8.91 -11.11 6.29
CA GLN A 690 9.29 -11.89 7.46
C GLN A 690 8.73 -11.26 8.76
N ALA A 691 8.72 -9.93 8.86
CA ALA A 691 8.09 -9.21 9.98
C ALA A 691 6.58 -9.50 10.07
N LYS A 692 5.88 -9.55 8.93
CA LYS A 692 4.45 -9.95 8.87
C LYS A 692 4.24 -11.35 9.43
N GLN A 693 5.11 -12.31 9.09
CA GLN A 693 5.03 -13.67 9.63
C GLN A 693 5.19 -13.69 11.16
N VAL A 694 6.10 -12.87 11.71
CA VAL A 694 6.27 -12.73 13.17
C VAL A 694 5.00 -12.15 13.79
N VAL A 695 4.43 -11.07 13.23
CA VAL A 695 3.20 -10.43 13.73
C VAL A 695 2.04 -11.42 13.73
N VAL A 696 1.83 -12.15 12.63
CA VAL A 696 0.77 -13.17 12.52
C VAL A 696 0.92 -14.24 13.58
N GLN A 697 2.14 -14.75 13.81
CA GLN A 697 2.41 -15.73 14.88
C GLN A 697 2.07 -15.17 16.28
N GLN A 698 2.30 -13.87 16.51
CA GLN A 698 1.93 -13.26 17.80
C GLN A 698 0.42 -13.10 17.95
N LEU A 699 -0.29 -12.73 16.88
CA LEU A 699 -1.76 -12.69 16.90
C LEU A 699 -2.35 -14.08 17.17
N GLU A 700 -1.82 -15.13 16.56
CA GLU A 700 -2.17 -16.52 16.84
C GLU A 700 -1.93 -16.89 18.31
N GLN A 701 -0.76 -16.54 18.83
CA GLN A 701 -0.39 -16.82 20.22
C GLN A 701 -1.32 -16.11 21.20
N VAL A 702 -1.59 -14.82 21.01
CA VAL A 702 -2.49 -14.05 21.89
C VAL A 702 -3.89 -14.62 21.84
N LYS A 703 -4.44 -14.90 20.65
CA LYS A 703 -5.76 -15.51 20.48
C LYS A 703 -5.86 -16.92 21.09
N GLY A 704 -4.83 -17.75 20.91
CA GLY A 704 -4.80 -19.13 21.40
C GLY A 704 -4.55 -19.29 22.89
N SER A 705 -3.98 -18.27 23.56
CA SER A 705 -3.53 -18.39 24.95
C SER A 705 -4.67 -18.49 25.98
N SER A 706 -5.89 -17.99 25.68
CA SER A 706 -6.99 -17.92 26.67
C SER A 706 -8.39 -17.72 26.05
N ASP A 707 -8.58 -17.99 24.75
CA ASP A 707 -9.83 -17.64 24.03
C ASP A 707 -10.19 -16.14 24.16
N VAL A 708 -9.18 -15.29 24.11
CA VAL A 708 -9.28 -13.84 24.32
C VAL A 708 -9.94 -13.19 23.10
N SER A 709 -10.93 -12.32 23.34
CA SER A 709 -11.49 -11.47 22.29
C SER A 709 -10.50 -10.35 21.91
N LEU A 710 -10.24 -10.16 20.60
CA LEU A 710 -9.31 -9.15 20.14
C LEU A 710 -10.04 -7.96 19.51
N LEU A 711 -9.71 -6.76 19.97
CA LEU A 711 -9.98 -5.50 19.32
C LEU A 711 -8.67 -5.02 18.69
N LEU A 712 -8.70 -4.73 17.39
CA LEU A 712 -7.54 -4.25 16.63
C LEU A 712 -7.75 -2.81 16.21
N GLU A 713 -6.70 -2.04 16.13
CA GLU A 713 -6.72 -0.75 15.41
C GLU A 713 -6.34 -0.96 13.94
N GLY A 714 -6.98 -0.21 13.05
CA GLY A 714 -6.64 -0.08 11.63
C GLY A 714 -7.12 -1.19 10.72
N GLY A 715 -6.85 -2.47 11.03
CA GLY A 715 -7.42 -3.63 10.34
C GLY A 715 -6.74 -4.02 9.02
N ASN A 716 -5.41 -4.13 8.98
CA ASN A 716 -4.71 -4.78 7.87
C ASN A 716 -5.18 -6.24 7.73
N VAL A 717 -5.40 -6.70 6.49
CA VAL A 717 -6.07 -7.98 6.22
C VAL A 717 -5.38 -9.20 6.83
N TYR A 718 -4.06 -9.18 7.02
CA TYR A 718 -3.33 -10.29 7.66
C TYR A 718 -3.77 -10.53 9.12
N ALA A 719 -4.36 -9.51 9.77
CA ALA A 719 -4.83 -9.58 11.15
C ALA A 719 -6.34 -9.93 11.27
N SER A 720 -7.09 -9.84 10.16
CA SER A 720 -8.55 -10.07 10.16
C SER A 720 -9.01 -11.44 10.70
N PRO A 721 -8.26 -12.57 10.55
CA PRO A 721 -8.67 -13.86 11.10
C PRO A 721 -8.77 -13.88 12.64
N TYR A 722 -8.12 -12.93 13.29
CA TYR A 722 -8.03 -12.87 14.76
C TYR A 722 -8.95 -11.83 15.36
N ALA A 723 -9.42 -10.86 14.55
CA ALA A 723 -10.24 -9.74 15.01
C ALA A 723 -11.68 -10.14 15.32
N ARG A 724 -12.18 -9.72 16.46
CA ARG A 724 -13.63 -9.64 16.74
C ARG A 724 -14.15 -8.24 16.41
N HIS A 725 -13.34 -7.23 16.74
CA HIS A 725 -13.64 -5.82 16.52
C HIS A 725 -12.45 -5.12 15.88
N ILE A 726 -12.73 -4.15 15.01
CA ILE A 726 -11.71 -3.28 14.44
C ILE A 726 -12.16 -1.83 14.60
N VAL A 727 -11.33 -1.00 15.22
CA VAL A 727 -11.52 0.45 15.34
C VAL A 727 -10.54 1.19 14.44
N ASP A 728 -10.78 2.46 14.20
CA ASP A 728 -9.96 3.32 13.31
C ASP A 728 -9.80 2.75 11.89
N THR A 729 -10.88 2.13 11.37
CA THR A 729 -10.89 1.65 9.98
C THR A 729 -11.00 2.82 8.99
N PRO A 730 -10.47 2.69 7.77
CA PRO A 730 -10.60 3.75 6.79
C PRO A 730 -12.06 3.92 6.35
N MET A 731 -12.63 5.12 6.56
CA MET A 731 -13.98 5.48 6.13
C MET A 731 -13.98 6.36 4.87
N SER A 732 -12.81 6.69 4.37
CA SER A 732 -12.59 7.52 3.18
C SER A 732 -11.34 7.06 2.44
N SER A 733 -11.05 7.70 1.31
CA SER A 733 -9.80 7.56 0.56
C SER A 733 -8.88 8.76 0.79
N SER A 734 -7.64 8.68 0.29
CA SER A 734 -6.66 9.76 0.34
C SER A 734 -7.03 10.96 -0.55
N GLY A 735 -7.93 10.78 -1.51
CA GLY A 735 -8.33 11.84 -2.44
C GLY A 735 -7.21 12.24 -3.39
N PHE A 736 -6.42 11.30 -3.88
CA PHE A 736 -5.40 11.58 -4.89
C PHE A 736 -5.99 12.25 -6.12
N ASN A 737 -5.25 13.14 -6.75
CA ASN A 737 -5.75 13.88 -7.92
C ASN A 737 -6.19 12.98 -9.09
N ILE A 738 -5.63 11.78 -9.21
CA ILE A 738 -5.97 10.82 -10.24
C ILE A 738 -7.27 10.07 -9.96
N THR A 739 -7.64 9.89 -8.66
CA THR A 739 -8.86 9.16 -8.27
C THR A 739 -10.11 10.03 -8.49
N ASP A 740 -11.25 9.40 -8.69
CA ASP A 740 -12.52 10.05 -9.03
C ASP A 740 -13.58 9.86 -7.94
N GLU A 741 -13.62 8.68 -7.30
CA GLU A 741 -14.65 8.34 -6.34
C GLU A 741 -14.11 7.46 -5.21
N THR A 742 -14.54 7.74 -3.98
CA THR A 742 -14.33 6.87 -2.82
C THR A 742 -15.46 5.84 -2.75
N VAL A 743 -15.12 4.58 -2.54
CA VAL A 743 -16.09 3.49 -2.36
C VAL A 743 -15.82 2.74 -1.04
N PRO A 744 -16.87 2.22 -0.37
CA PRO A 744 -16.71 1.53 0.90
C PRO A 744 -16.29 0.05 0.72
N PHE A 745 -15.24 -0.20 -0.10
CA PHE A 745 -14.81 -1.56 -0.42
C PHE A 745 -14.40 -2.36 0.83
N PHE A 746 -13.70 -1.71 1.76
CA PHE A 746 -13.32 -2.31 3.04
C PHE A 746 -14.54 -2.81 3.81
N GLN A 747 -15.58 -1.98 3.91
CA GLN A 747 -16.82 -2.28 4.62
C GLN A 747 -17.64 -3.35 3.90
N LEU A 748 -17.68 -3.31 2.57
CA LEU A 748 -18.32 -4.35 1.75
C LEU A 748 -17.73 -5.74 2.01
N VAL A 749 -16.43 -5.83 2.24
CA VAL A 749 -15.75 -7.10 2.53
C VAL A 749 -16.07 -7.60 3.94
N TYR A 750 -16.03 -6.73 4.96
CA TYR A 750 -16.07 -7.19 6.37
C TYR A 750 -17.44 -7.18 7.01
N HIS A 751 -18.43 -6.45 6.49
CA HIS A 751 -19.75 -6.38 7.11
C HIS A 751 -20.42 -7.75 7.18
N GLY A 752 -20.94 -8.10 8.37
CA GLY A 752 -21.48 -9.42 8.68
C GLY A 752 -20.45 -10.46 9.17
N TYR A 753 -19.17 -10.10 9.23
CA TYR A 753 -18.07 -10.99 9.67
C TYR A 753 -17.23 -10.40 10.79
N ILE A 754 -16.94 -9.12 10.74
CA ILE A 754 -16.17 -8.39 11.75
C ILE A 754 -16.94 -7.11 12.08
N GLN A 755 -17.11 -6.79 13.37
CA GLN A 755 -17.67 -5.51 13.76
C GLN A 755 -16.61 -4.41 13.70
N TYR A 756 -16.92 -3.28 13.10
CA TYR A 756 -15.94 -2.22 12.87
C TYR A 756 -16.52 -0.82 13.06
N THR A 757 -15.60 0.11 13.26
CA THR A 757 -15.88 1.55 13.26
C THR A 757 -14.71 2.32 12.66
N GLY A 758 -14.96 3.54 12.19
CA GLY A 758 -13.92 4.46 11.75
C GLY A 758 -13.21 5.17 12.90
N GLN A 759 -12.64 6.32 12.62
CA GLN A 759 -12.04 7.21 13.60
C GLN A 759 -13.06 7.68 14.62
N ALA A 760 -12.62 7.93 15.86
CA ALA A 760 -13.47 8.50 16.90
C ALA A 760 -14.09 9.83 16.47
N TRP A 761 -15.41 9.95 16.54
CA TRP A 761 -16.17 11.07 15.95
C TRP A 761 -15.82 12.43 16.56
N ASN A 762 -15.54 12.46 17.86
CA ASN A 762 -15.12 13.67 18.55
C ASN A 762 -13.64 14.05 18.34
N MET A 763 -12.86 13.16 17.73
CA MET A 763 -11.44 13.38 17.39
C MET A 763 -11.24 13.66 15.89
N ALA A 764 -12.29 13.51 15.07
CA ALA A 764 -12.23 13.76 13.64
C ALA A 764 -11.97 15.24 13.33
N GLU A 765 -11.34 15.52 12.17
CA GLU A 765 -11.07 16.91 11.71
C GLU A 765 -12.35 17.73 11.56
N ASP A 766 -13.41 17.12 11.01
CA ASP A 766 -14.75 17.70 10.99
C ASP A 766 -15.61 17.05 12.08
N GLN A 767 -15.87 17.68 13.16
CA GLN A 767 -16.69 17.16 14.25
C GLN A 767 -18.20 17.22 13.92
N ASP A 768 -18.58 17.00 12.64
CA ASP A 768 -19.97 16.92 12.17
C ASP A 768 -20.56 15.55 12.49
N SER A 769 -21.18 15.41 13.66
CA SER A 769 -21.79 14.16 14.12
C SER A 769 -22.91 13.65 13.21
N LEU A 770 -23.62 14.54 12.48
CA LEU A 770 -24.64 14.14 11.52
C LEU A 770 -24.01 13.48 10.28
N LYS A 771 -22.95 14.07 9.75
CA LYS A 771 -22.22 13.51 8.61
C LYS A 771 -21.58 12.16 8.98
N GLN A 772 -20.99 12.04 10.17
CA GLN A 772 -20.44 10.78 10.68
C GLN A 772 -21.53 9.72 10.82
N MET A 773 -22.71 10.09 11.33
CA MET A 773 -23.87 9.19 11.43
C MET A 773 -24.35 8.72 10.06
N LEU A 774 -24.49 9.63 9.09
CA LEU A 774 -24.89 9.27 7.72
C LEU A 774 -23.88 8.29 7.09
N ARG A 775 -22.59 8.52 7.34
CA ARG A 775 -21.53 7.61 6.87
C ARG A 775 -21.63 6.24 7.53
N ALA A 776 -21.91 6.20 8.83
CA ALA A 776 -22.13 4.97 9.57
C ALA A 776 -23.35 4.19 9.02
N ILE A 777 -24.45 4.87 8.70
CA ILE A 777 -25.64 4.26 8.09
C ILE A 777 -25.31 3.70 6.69
N GLU A 778 -24.60 4.46 5.85
CA GLU A 778 -24.20 4.00 4.51
C GLU A 778 -23.33 2.76 4.56
N THR A 779 -22.41 2.68 5.53
CA THR A 779 -21.37 1.66 5.59
C THR A 779 -21.64 0.54 6.59
N GLY A 780 -22.73 0.61 7.35
CA GLY A 780 -23.03 -0.37 8.41
C GLY A 780 -22.10 -0.30 9.62
N SER A 781 -21.35 0.81 9.81
CA SER A 781 -20.37 0.94 10.89
C SER A 781 -20.99 1.42 12.20
N ALA A 782 -20.29 1.19 13.31
CA ALA A 782 -20.72 1.58 14.64
C ALA A 782 -20.20 2.99 15.03
N PRO A 783 -20.79 3.66 16.04
CA PRO A 783 -20.26 4.91 16.59
C PRO A 783 -19.05 4.65 17.46
N TYR A 784 -18.11 5.59 17.48
CA TYR A 784 -16.88 5.53 18.27
C TYR A 784 -16.51 6.90 18.82
N TYR A 785 -16.11 6.94 20.12
CA TYR A 785 -15.70 8.15 20.81
C TYR A 785 -14.48 7.88 21.71
N THR A 786 -13.58 8.87 21.81
CA THR A 786 -12.45 8.87 22.75
C THR A 786 -12.73 9.88 23.85
N TRP A 787 -12.75 9.44 25.12
CA TRP A 787 -13.12 10.24 26.27
C TRP A 787 -12.14 10.13 27.43
N PHE A 788 -12.21 11.11 28.34
CA PHE A 788 -11.66 11.01 29.68
C PHE A 788 -12.56 11.76 30.68
N HIS A 789 -12.38 11.42 31.99
CA HIS A 789 -13.22 11.96 33.09
C HIS A 789 -12.68 13.23 33.72
N ALA A 790 -11.35 13.41 33.84
CA ALA A 790 -10.72 14.55 34.49
C ALA A 790 -11.13 15.90 33.88
N ASP A 791 -10.89 16.99 34.57
CA ASP A 791 -11.04 18.32 33.98
C ASP A 791 -10.04 18.52 32.83
N PRO A 792 -10.45 19.07 31.67
CA PRO A 792 -9.57 19.27 30.49
C PRO A 792 -8.27 20.03 30.79
N SER A 793 -8.20 20.81 31.88
CA SER A 793 -6.94 21.43 32.28
C SER A 793 -5.84 20.43 32.70
N ALA A 794 -6.21 19.17 32.95
CA ALA A 794 -5.25 18.12 33.30
C ALA A 794 -4.26 17.84 32.17
N ILE A 795 -4.66 18.00 30.88
CA ILE A 795 -3.78 17.78 29.72
C ILE A 795 -2.94 19.01 29.36
N LYS A 796 -3.17 20.14 29.99
CA LYS A 796 -2.42 21.37 29.73
C LYS A 796 -0.93 21.20 29.98
N LEU A 797 -0.10 21.68 29.04
CA LEU A 797 1.36 21.59 29.08
C LEU A 797 1.87 20.13 28.96
N THR A 798 1.14 19.29 28.22
CA THR A 798 1.54 17.94 27.82
C THR A 798 1.66 17.88 26.31
N GLY A 799 2.06 16.74 25.75
CA GLY A 799 2.04 16.47 24.29
C GLY A 799 0.69 15.91 23.78
N PHE A 800 -0.39 16.01 24.59
CA PHE A 800 -1.71 15.44 24.29
C PHE A 800 -2.77 16.51 24.04
N ASP A 801 -2.40 17.58 23.35
CA ASP A 801 -3.30 18.72 23.07
C ASP A 801 -4.55 18.32 22.26
N GLU A 802 -4.48 17.26 21.45
CA GLU A 802 -5.60 16.68 20.70
C GLU A 802 -6.75 16.24 21.62
N LEU A 803 -6.46 15.81 22.85
CA LEU A 803 -7.47 15.35 23.81
C LEU A 803 -8.35 16.47 24.38
N TYR A 804 -8.17 17.76 24.00
CA TYR A 804 -9.05 18.84 24.45
C TYR A 804 -10.51 18.63 24.09
N SER A 805 -10.81 17.88 23.03
CA SER A 805 -12.18 17.55 22.64
C SER A 805 -12.73 16.30 23.34
N ALA A 806 -11.95 15.63 24.19
CA ALA A 806 -12.28 14.32 24.75
C ALA A 806 -12.96 14.36 26.14
N ASP A 807 -13.43 15.51 26.65
CA ASP A 807 -14.23 15.61 27.87
C ASP A 807 -15.57 14.90 27.66
N TYR A 808 -15.78 13.73 28.32
CA TYR A 808 -16.96 12.87 28.12
C TYR A 808 -18.29 13.61 28.35
N ARG A 809 -18.34 14.59 29.27
CA ARG A 809 -19.55 15.35 29.64
C ARG A 809 -20.11 16.17 28.47
N ARG A 810 -19.27 16.51 27.50
CA ARG A 810 -19.70 17.23 26.31
C ARG A 810 -20.39 16.34 25.28
N TRP A 811 -20.07 15.06 25.28
CA TRP A 811 -20.43 14.14 24.21
C TRP A 811 -21.46 13.09 24.59
N ILE A 812 -21.53 12.69 25.86
CA ILE A 812 -22.29 11.51 26.29
C ILE A 812 -23.77 11.56 25.90
N GLN A 813 -24.42 12.72 26.03
CA GLN A 813 -25.85 12.88 25.68
C GLN A 813 -26.08 12.80 24.17
N GLU A 814 -25.25 13.47 23.39
CA GLU A 814 -25.34 13.45 21.93
C GLU A 814 -24.99 12.07 21.37
N SER A 815 -23.94 11.44 21.87
CA SER A 815 -23.50 10.12 21.42
C SER A 815 -24.57 9.05 21.67
N ALA A 816 -25.24 9.06 22.83
CA ALA A 816 -26.34 8.15 23.12
C ALA A 816 -27.54 8.38 22.19
N LYS A 817 -27.86 9.64 21.87
CA LYS A 817 -28.90 9.96 20.88
C LYS A 817 -28.53 9.42 19.49
N ARG A 818 -27.29 9.61 19.03
CA ARG A 818 -26.84 9.11 17.73
C ARG A 818 -26.82 7.58 17.67
N TYR A 819 -26.42 6.95 18.77
CA TYR A 819 -26.49 5.49 18.89
C TYR A 819 -27.94 4.98 18.74
N ALA A 820 -28.90 5.63 19.42
CA ALA A 820 -30.29 5.23 19.29
C ALA A 820 -30.81 5.33 17.82
N GLU A 821 -30.48 6.43 17.11
CA GLU A 821 -30.79 6.61 15.70
C GLU A 821 -30.14 5.52 14.83
N LEU A 822 -28.86 5.20 15.05
CA LEU A 822 -28.15 4.14 14.31
C LEU A 822 -28.73 2.76 14.62
N ASN A 823 -28.99 2.48 15.89
CA ASN A 823 -29.52 1.19 16.32
C ASN A 823 -30.89 0.90 15.71
N GLU A 824 -31.77 1.92 15.55
CA GLU A 824 -33.03 1.78 14.84
C GLU A 824 -32.83 1.30 13.40
N VAL A 825 -31.76 1.73 12.74
CA VAL A 825 -31.49 1.40 11.32
C VAL A 825 -30.68 0.13 11.16
N LEU A 826 -29.68 -0.13 12.03
CA LEU A 826 -28.61 -1.10 11.78
C LEU A 826 -28.63 -2.34 12.67
N HIS A 827 -29.50 -2.41 13.73
CA HIS A 827 -29.48 -3.53 14.68
C HIS A 827 -29.75 -4.88 14.04
N ASP A 828 -30.59 -4.94 13.02
CA ASP A 828 -31.03 -6.16 12.35
C ASP A 828 -30.15 -6.61 11.16
N VAL A 829 -29.09 -5.87 10.86
CA VAL A 829 -28.18 -6.16 9.73
C VAL A 829 -26.78 -6.55 10.15
N GLN A 830 -26.46 -6.56 11.45
CA GLN A 830 -25.09 -6.77 11.95
C GLN A 830 -24.41 -8.07 11.48
N ASN A 831 -25.17 -9.13 11.26
CA ASN A 831 -24.69 -10.41 10.75
C ASN A 831 -24.95 -10.64 9.25
N GLN A 832 -25.41 -9.60 8.53
CA GLN A 832 -25.68 -9.67 7.09
C GLN A 832 -24.52 -9.09 6.28
N SER A 833 -24.20 -9.67 5.14
CA SER A 833 -23.28 -9.04 4.19
C SER A 833 -23.92 -7.81 3.55
N ILE A 834 -23.13 -6.78 3.26
CA ILE A 834 -23.50 -5.80 2.26
C ILE A 834 -23.27 -6.44 0.89
N VAL A 835 -24.35 -6.58 0.11
CA VAL A 835 -24.31 -7.25 -1.19
C VAL A 835 -24.17 -6.28 -2.36
N LYS A 836 -24.62 -5.01 -2.17
CA LYS A 836 -24.52 -4.00 -3.19
C LYS A 836 -24.40 -2.60 -2.59
N HIS A 837 -23.52 -1.80 -3.15
CA HIS A 837 -23.41 -0.37 -2.89
C HIS A 837 -23.42 0.37 -4.23
N GLU A 838 -24.22 1.43 -4.35
CA GLU A 838 -24.44 2.13 -5.61
C GLU A 838 -24.50 3.64 -5.40
N LYS A 839 -23.85 4.39 -6.26
CA LYS A 839 -24.05 5.83 -6.40
C LYS A 839 -25.29 6.08 -7.27
N LEU A 840 -26.35 6.58 -6.68
CA LEU A 840 -27.60 6.89 -7.40
C LEU A 840 -27.53 8.26 -8.10
N SER A 841 -26.85 9.21 -7.50
CA SER A 841 -26.52 10.53 -8.06
C SER A 841 -25.41 11.15 -7.22
N ASP A 842 -24.91 12.35 -7.61
CA ASP A 842 -23.87 13.02 -6.82
C ASP A 842 -24.33 13.26 -5.38
N GLY A 843 -23.52 12.73 -4.42
CA GLY A 843 -23.79 12.80 -3.00
C GLY A 843 -24.97 11.96 -2.51
N VAL A 844 -25.47 11.00 -3.32
CA VAL A 844 -26.56 10.09 -2.94
C VAL A 844 -26.17 8.65 -3.22
N TYR A 845 -26.13 7.83 -2.17
CA TYR A 845 -25.70 6.43 -2.23
C TYR A 845 -26.76 5.48 -1.68
N GLN A 846 -26.81 4.28 -2.24
CA GLN A 846 -27.67 3.19 -1.76
C GLN A 846 -26.83 2.00 -1.35
N THR A 847 -27.09 1.50 -0.14
CA THR A 847 -26.54 0.25 0.37
C THR A 847 -27.64 -0.80 0.46
N THR A 848 -27.37 -2.00 -0.03
CA THR A 848 -28.30 -3.14 0.03
C THR A 848 -27.67 -4.26 0.84
N PHE A 849 -28.38 -4.71 1.87
CA PHE A 849 -28.00 -5.84 2.73
C PHE A 849 -28.58 -7.16 2.20
N GLU A 850 -27.98 -8.26 2.61
CA GLU A 850 -28.23 -9.62 2.11
C GLU A 850 -29.72 -10.02 2.13
N LYS A 851 -30.48 -9.64 3.18
CA LYS A 851 -31.91 -9.97 3.31
C LYS A 851 -32.85 -8.94 2.65
N GLY A 852 -32.29 -8.06 1.80
CA GLY A 852 -33.09 -7.14 0.97
C GLY A 852 -33.31 -5.76 1.59
N LYS A 853 -32.90 -5.49 2.83
CA LYS A 853 -32.95 -4.15 3.42
C LYS A 853 -32.10 -3.18 2.61
N LYS A 854 -32.66 -2.02 2.27
CA LYS A 854 -31.99 -0.95 1.53
C LYS A 854 -31.95 0.32 2.33
N VAL A 855 -30.84 1.02 2.28
CA VAL A 855 -30.68 2.33 2.90
C VAL A 855 -30.15 3.29 1.84
N ILE A 856 -30.85 4.43 1.66
CA ILE A 856 -30.42 5.50 0.75
C ILE A 856 -29.98 6.68 1.61
N VAL A 857 -28.75 7.15 1.43
CA VAL A 857 -28.19 8.30 2.14
C VAL A 857 -28.01 9.46 1.17
N ASN A 858 -28.45 10.65 1.58
CA ASN A 858 -28.29 11.91 0.86
C ASN A 858 -27.42 12.87 1.66
N TYR A 859 -26.23 13.16 1.18
CA TYR A 859 -25.29 14.12 1.79
C TYR A 859 -25.52 15.57 1.36
N ASN A 860 -26.38 15.80 0.35
CA ASN A 860 -26.61 17.13 -0.21
C ASN A 860 -27.43 18.03 0.74
N ASP A 861 -27.24 19.34 0.62
CA ASP A 861 -28.00 20.38 1.34
C ASP A 861 -29.45 20.55 0.82
N ALA A 862 -29.84 19.77 -0.20
CA ALA A 862 -31.19 19.79 -0.79
C ALA A 862 -31.79 18.37 -0.81
N ALA A 863 -33.10 18.30 -0.74
CA ALA A 863 -33.83 17.04 -0.95
C ALA A 863 -33.66 16.54 -2.40
N VAL A 864 -33.45 15.23 -2.55
CA VAL A 864 -33.28 14.59 -3.87
C VAL A 864 -34.31 13.52 -4.08
N LYS A 865 -34.80 13.36 -5.30
CA LYS A 865 -35.67 12.26 -5.69
C LYS A 865 -34.92 11.28 -6.58
N VAL A 866 -34.73 10.05 -6.10
CA VAL A 866 -34.02 8.97 -6.80
C VAL A 866 -34.89 7.70 -6.78
N ASN A 867 -34.98 7.00 -7.90
CA ASN A 867 -35.74 5.76 -8.05
C ASN A 867 -37.18 5.86 -7.50
N GLY A 868 -37.82 7.04 -7.62
CA GLY A 868 -39.18 7.32 -7.10
C GLY A 868 -39.25 7.65 -5.60
N VAL A 869 -38.16 7.51 -4.85
CA VAL A 869 -38.04 7.81 -3.41
C VAL A 869 -37.51 9.23 -3.21
N SER A 870 -38.15 10.00 -2.31
CA SER A 870 -37.69 11.33 -1.92
C SER A 870 -36.88 11.25 -0.64
N VAL A 871 -35.61 11.66 -0.67
CA VAL A 871 -34.72 11.69 0.49
C VAL A 871 -34.44 13.16 0.85
N ALA A 872 -34.72 13.54 2.09
CA ALA A 872 -34.49 14.90 2.57
C ALA A 872 -33.04 15.32 2.53
N ALA A 873 -32.75 16.62 2.65
CA ALA A 873 -31.40 17.16 2.75
C ALA A 873 -30.68 16.59 3.98
N LYS A 874 -29.40 16.18 3.85
CA LYS A 874 -28.57 15.61 4.92
C LYS A 874 -29.32 14.56 5.75
N SER A 875 -29.88 13.57 5.08
CA SER A 875 -30.78 12.58 5.68
C SER A 875 -30.66 11.23 4.98
N TYR A 876 -31.40 10.28 5.48
CA TYR A 876 -31.46 8.92 4.93
C TYR A 876 -32.90 8.46 4.77
N GLN A 877 -33.08 7.40 4.01
CA GLN A 877 -34.37 6.69 3.85
C GLN A 877 -34.12 5.19 3.91
N VAL A 878 -34.87 4.50 4.75
CA VAL A 878 -34.85 3.04 4.83
C VAL A 878 -35.99 2.51 3.95
N GLY A 879 -35.69 1.52 3.12
CA GLY A 879 -36.63 0.80 2.26
C GLY A 879 -36.24 -0.66 2.17
N GLY A 880 -37.02 -1.47 1.53
CA GLY A 880 -36.82 -2.89 1.33
C GLY A 880 -38.09 -3.65 1.72
N ASP A 881 -38.28 -4.84 1.17
CA ASP A 881 -39.33 -5.77 1.60
C ASP A 881 -38.96 -6.23 3.02
N THR A 882 -39.65 -5.71 4.02
CA THR A 882 -39.61 -6.34 5.35
C THR A 882 -40.24 -7.74 5.19
N PRO A 883 -39.51 -8.84 5.46
CA PRO A 883 -40.18 -10.12 5.61
C PRO A 883 -41.14 -10.00 6.78
N GLU A 884 -42.44 -10.25 6.57
CA GLU A 884 -43.47 -10.41 7.62
C GLU A 884 -43.10 -11.48 8.62
#